data_00a45a16938400945452f56d171cef49
#
_entry.id   00a45a16938400945452f56d171cef49
#
_cell.length_a   1.000
_cell.length_b   1.000
_cell.length_c   1.000
_cell.angle_alpha   90.00
_cell.angle_beta   90.00
_cell.angle_gamma   90.00
#
_symmetry.space_group_name_H-M   'P 1'
#
loop_
_entity.id
_entity.type
_entity.pdbx_description
1 polymer ?
#
loop_
_entity_poly.entity_id
_entity_poly.type
_entity_poly.pdbx_seq_one_letter_code
_entity_poly.pdbx_strand_id
1 'polypeptide(L)'
;MSGREDPARKKRSDRRSRRGTRATSSSSSARTSNLLEVSHDSQRRLDYSEILTCISGFASSRPGKQYIHALSPDHDLDRARIQMEETAEVCQRLGQTSWQLGLEGLVDLPSILPDSGGMVLDGQMLNSVWQVIDRSRRLKSLLQSESSPRLSDRSALLVDVPALRERLESSVDGTGEILDEASETLARLRSESSGLDGEIRKWFADHAEKAPWKKALQGHVVTPRHGRFCWAIRTECKNQVRGVVRGESSSGQTLFIEPEPVIRLGDRSQRARAAEQHEIQRILARLTQEVRSKRPLILRLWHQLVQMDSIEARARFAGELGCVIPQLVEGRSIELVDARHPLLLWREGKGRPGTTFDLQCARSKVVPMTLSMNPGRYQVVITGPNTGGKTLVLKTVGLLSLMAASGIPVPASEGTKIPIFDAVLADIGDEQSLEQDLSTFSAHVTVVASILRHSTSRSLVLLDELGSGTDPLEGAPLAEAVLDRLYERGTFTLVTTHLGRLKEYAYRRRKCENASMEFDPVKLAPTYRVVVGLPGRSNALVIAERIGMPADVVASAREGSREQDGVDPGVVDAMERAQKDLERRAREAEKHRLEALRQRQEGSRREQEAQKTRGALEYQLERIEEQKVTTIVAQIRRSLDQLGELPGDKGEALRQVYRTLDDALAGTDLAQRRLDTARSLSKGDAVFIPRFQQVCEVRKINKEKQRLVVIINGVATDVSFADISWVLPPPGFQVWWDCTEGL
;
A
#
# COMPACT_ATOMS: atom_id res chain seq x y z
N MET A 1 -5.69 -82.19 -8.66
CA MET A 1 -6.56 -81.72 -9.75
C MET A 1 -6.49 -80.20 -9.78
N SER A 2 -5.90 -79.67 -10.79
CA SER A 2 -5.54 -78.28 -11.02
C SER A 2 -6.70 -77.40 -11.44
N GLY A 3 -7.00 -76.34 -10.70
CA GLY A 3 -7.92 -75.28 -11.12
C GLY A 3 -7.15 -74.13 -11.76
N ARG A 4 -7.24 -73.98 -13.06
CA ARG A 4 -6.70 -72.83 -13.84
C ARG A 4 -7.57 -71.61 -13.56
N GLU A 5 -6.99 -70.54 -13.01
CA GLU A 5 -7.61 -69.20 -12.97
C GLU A 5 -7.57 -68.55 -14.37
N ASP A 6 -8.71 -68.05 -14.81
CA ASP A 6 -8.93 -67.40 -16.10
C ASP A 6 -8.36 -65.94 -16.07
N PRO A 7 -7.39 -65.60 -16.94
CA PRO A 7 -6.77 -64.26 -16.97
C PRO A 7 -7.72 -63.14 -17.45
N ALA A 8 -8.94 -63.48 -17.90
CA ALA A 8 -9.92 -62.47 -18.35
C ALA A 8 -10.64 -61.72 -17.22
N ARG A 9 -10.65 -62.27 -15.99
CA ARG A 9 -11.32 -61.64 -14.85
C ARG A 9 -10.47 -60.49 -14.22
N LYS A 10 -9.14 -60.54 -14.33
CA LYS A 10 -8.24 -59.50 -13.82
C LYS A 10 -8.22 -58.23 -14.69
N LYS A 11 -8.47 -58.34 -15.99
CA LYS A 11 -8.57 -57.17 -16.88
C LYS A 11 -9.89 -56.38 -16.80
N ARG A 12 -10.95 -56.96 -16.21
CA ARG A 12 -12.23 -56.25 -16.02
C ARG A 12 -12.26 -55.42 -14.71
N SER A 13 -11.54 -55.80 -13.65
CA SER A 13 -11.43 -55.00 -12.40
C SER A 13 -10.57 -53.77 -12.58
N ASP A 14 -9.48 -53.82 -13.34
CA ASP A 14 -8.59 -52.68 -13.61
C ASP A 14 -9.23 -51.64 -14.56
N ARG A 15 -10.17 -52.02 -15.41
CA ARG A 15 -10.92 -51.06 -16.25
C ARG A 15 -12.03 -50.33 -15.50
N ARG A 16 -12.57 -50.88 -14.39
CA ARG A 16 -13.55 -50.17 -13.54
C ARG A 16 -12.88 -49.16 -12.58
N SER A 17 -11.72 -49.44 -12.06
CA SER A 17 -11.00 -48.49 -11.20
C SER A 17 -10.43 -47.27 -11.98
N ARG A 18 -10.00 -47.47 -13.25
CA ARG A 18 -9.54 -46.35 -14.09
C ARG A 18 -10.65 -45.47 -14.67
N ARG A 19 -11.92 -45.93 -14.75
CA ARG A 19 -13.04 -45.07 -15.12
C ARG A 19 -13.61 -44.27 -13.97
N GLY A 20 -13.50 -44.72 -12.71
CA GLY A 20 -13.93 -43.95 -11.52
C GLY A 20 -13.03 -42.75 -11.18
N THR A 21 -11.74 -42.85 -11.40
CA THR A 21 -10.77 -41.76 -11.10
C THR A 21 -10.69 -40.69 -12.19
N ARG A 22 -11.09 -40.98 -13.43
CA ARG A 22 -11.16 -39.93 -14.50
C ARG A 22 -12.45 -39.11 -14.45
N ALA A 23 -13.55 -39.66 -13.93
CA ALA A 23 -14.81 -38.92 -13.81
C ALA A 23 -14.83 -37.94 -12.63
N THR A 24 -14.05 -38.20 -11.54
CA THR A 24 -13.98 -37.32 -10.38
C THR A 24 -13.04 -36.13 -10.59
N SER A 25 -11.97 -36.25 -11.37
CA SER A 25 -11.06 -35.14 -11.68
C SER A 25 -11.61 -34.17 -12.71
N SER A 26 -12.41 -34.62 -13.69
CA SER A 26 -13.06 -33.74 -14.66
C SER A 26 -14.26 -32.99 -14.05
N SER A 27 -14.95 -33.57 -13.06
CA SER A 27 -16.08 -32.90 -12.39
C SER A 27 -15.61 -31.81 -11.37
N SER A 28 -14.44 -31.96 -10.78
CA SER A 28 -13.91 -30.94 -9.88
C SER A 28 -13.36 -29.72 -10.64
N SER A 29 -12.67 -29.94 -11.77
CA SER A 29 -12.16 -28.82 -12.59
C SER A 29 -13.30 -28.04 -13.27
N ALA A 30 -14.36 -28.73 -13.74
CA ALA A 30 -15.54 -28.07 -14.29
C ALA A 30 -16.37 -27.31 -13.24
N ARG A 31 -16.43 -27.80 -12.00
CA ARG A 31 -17.08 -27.07 -10.89
C ARG A 31 -16.29 -25.81 -10.50
N THR A 32 -14.97 -25.87 -10.48
CA THR A 32 -14.11 -24.73 -10.14
C THR A 32 -14.16 -23.65 -11.22
N SER A 33 -14.18 -24.02 -12.51
CA SER A 33 -14.32 -23.05 -13.60
C SER A 33 -15.68 -22.34 -13.58
N ASN A 34 -16.78 -23.08 -13.35
CA ASN A 34 -18.12 -22.48 -13.26
C ASN A 34 -18.29 -21.57 -12.03
N LEU A 35 -17.65 -21.87 -10.89
CA LEU A 35 -17.67 -21.01 -9.70
C LEU A 35 -16.93 -19.70 -9.97
N LEU A 36 -15.80 -19.75 -10.67
CA LEU A 36 -15.03 -18.55 -11.05
C LEU A 36 -15.85 -17.63 -11.97
N GLU A 37 -16.56 -18.19 -12.96
CA GLU A 37 -17.43 -17.41 -13.86
C GLU A 37 -18.54 -16.69 -13.09
N VAL A 38 -19.24 -17.39 -12.19
CA VAL A 38 -20.32 -16.81 -11.37
C VAL A 38 -19.77 -15.74 -10.43
N SER A 39 -18.57 -15.95 -9.87
CA SER A 39 -17.91 -14.96 -9.01
C SER A 39 -17.52 -13.70 -9.81
N HIS A 40 -16.96 -13.84 -11.00
CA HIS A 40 -16.64 -12.70 -11.87
C HIS A 40 -17.86 -11.91 -12.32
N ASP A 41 -18.98 -12.61 -12.62
CA ASP A 41 -20.24 -11.95 -12.95
C ASP A 41 -20.76 -11.13 -11.75
N SER A 42 -20.72 -11.72 -10.56
CA SER A 42 -21.09 -11.04 -9.31
C SER A 42 -20.22 -9.82 -9.03
N GLN A 43 -18.88 -9.88 -9.28
CA GLN A 43 -17.98 -8.75 -9.13
C GLN A 43 -18.36 -7.59 -10.06
N ARG A 44 -18.77 -7.88 -11.31
CA ARG A 44 -19.28 -6.86 -12.25
C ARG A 44 -20.57 -6.22 -11.75
N ARG A 45 -21.55 -7.01 -11.30
CA ARG A 45 -22.83 -6.53 -10.76
C ARG A 45 -22.65 -5.66 -9.50
N LEU A 46 -21.57 -5.88 -8.75
CA LEU A 46 -21.19 -5.13 -7.56
C LEU A 46 -20.26 -3.93 -7.86
N ASP A 47 -20.06 -3.60 -9.12
CA ASP A 47 -19.23 -2.46 -9.56
C ASP A 47 -17.77 -2.54 -9.06
N TYR A 48 -17.24 -3.76 -8.80
CA TYR A 48 -15.88 -3.93 -8.26
C TYR A 48 -14.81 -3.48 -9.26
N SER A 49 -14.98 -3.72 -10.55
CA SER A 49 -14.09 -3.24 -11.61
C SER A 49 -14.00 -1.71 -11.67
N GLU A 50 -15.09 -1.01 -11.35
CA GLU A 50 -15.12 0.45 -11.30
C GLU A 50 -14.29 0.99 -10.13
N ILE A 51 -14.35 0.33 -8.97
CA ILE A 51 -13.48 0.67 -7.83
C ILE A 51 -12.01 0.45 -8.19
N LEU A 52 -11.66 -0.67 -8.82
CA LEU A 52 -10.29 -0.92 -9.27
C LEU A 52 -9.83 0.16 -10.26
N THR A 53 -10.73 0.63 -11.13
CA THR A 53 -10.45 1.76 -12.04
C THR A 53 -10.17 3.05 -11.27
N CYS A 54 -10.95 3.36 -10.23
CA CYS A 54 -10.68 4.51 -9.36
C CYS A 54 -9.31 4.40 -8.68
N ILE A 55 -9.00 3.24 -8.10
CA ILE A 55 -7.72 2.99 -7.40
C ILE A 55 -6.54 3.07 -8.37
N SER A 56 -6.69 2.53 -9.60
CA SER A 56 -5.63 2.56 -10.61
C SER A 56 -5.19 3.98 -10.99
N GLY A 57 -6.06 4.96 -10.80
CA GLY A 57 -5.73 6.37 -10.98
C GLY A 57 -4.64 6.89 -10.04
N PHE A 58 -4.44 6.25 -8.89
CA PHE A 58 -3.42 6.59 -7.89
C PHE A 58 -2.10 5.83 -8.10
N ALA A 59 -2.06 4.83 -8.96
CA ALA A 59 -0.83 4.12 -9.25
C ALA A 59 0.09 4.97 -10.14
N SER A 60 1.38 5.00 -9.77
CA SER A 60 2.41 5.80 -10.42
C SER A 60 2.88 5.18 -11.73
N SER A 61 2.81 3.87 -11.88
CA SER A 61 3.34 3.15 -13.03
C SER A 61 2.25 2.46 -13.86
N ARG A 62 2.53 2.27 -15.17
CA ARG A 62 1.64 1.49 -16.04
C ARG A 62 1.48 0.03 -15.59
N PRO A 63 2.55 -0.71 -15.22
CA PRO A 63 2.43 -2.06 -14.66
C PRO A 63 1.62 -2.09 -13.36
N GLY A 64 1.78 -1.09 -12.47
CA GLY A 64 0.98 -0.97 -11.25
C GLY A 64 -0.51 -0.83 -11.54
N LYS A 65 -0.89 -0.01 -12.52
CA LYS A 65 -2.29 0.12 -12.99
C LYS A 65 -2.84 -1.20 -13.51
N GLN A 66 -2.08 -1.91 -14.33
CA GLN A 66 -2.46 -3.22 -14.85
C GLN A 66 -2.62 -4.26 -13.73
N TYR A 67 -1.72 -4.25 -12.75
CA TYR A 67 -1.81 -5.14 -11.59
C TYR A 67 -3.08 -4.88 -10.77
N ILE A 68 -3.45 -3.60 -10.56
CA ILE A 68 -4.67 -3.24 -9.84
C ILE A 68 -5.91 -3.75 -10.59
N HIS A 69 -5.98 -3.59 -11.91
CA HIS A 69 -7.10 -4.11 -12.70
C HIS A 69 -7.22 -5.64 -12.66
N ALA A 70 -6.11 -6.34 -12.41
CA ALA A 70 -6.07 -7.79 -12.25
C ALA A 70 -6.25 -8.25 -10.79
N LEU A 71 -6.44 -7.31 -9.85
CA LEU A 71 -6.57 -7.63 -8.43
C LEU A 71 -7.87 -8.39 -8.19
N SER A 72 -7.76 -9.56 -7.57
CA SER A 72 -8.89 -10.40 -7.20
C SER A 72 -8.98 -10.54 -5.68
N PRO A 73 -10.21 -10.66 -5.13
CA PRO A 73 -10.41 -10.91 -3.71
C PRO A 73 -9.74 -12.20 -3.26
N ASP A 74 -9.07 -12.17 -2.13
CA ASP A 74 -8.50 -13.37 -1.51
C ASP A 74 -9.55 -14.04 -0.60
N HIS A 75 -9.59 -15.36 -0.67
CA HIS A 75 -10.55 -16.18 0.09
C HIS A 75 -9.93 -16.78 1.37
N ASP A 76 -8.65 -16.50 1.60
CA ASP A 76 -7.90 -16.87 2.79
C ASP A 76 -7.80 -15.68 3.74
N LEU A 77 -8.26 -15.88 4.99
CA LEU A 77 -8.29 -14.80 5.99
C LEU A 77 -6.89 -14.27 6.31
N ASP A 78 -5.91 -15.16 6.44
CA ASP A 78 -4.56 -14.75 6.82
C ASP A 78 -3.89 -13.93 5.72
N ARG A 79 -4.09 -14.35 4.45
CA ARG A 79 -3.59 -13.59 3.29
C ARG A 79 -4.27 -12.22 3.17
N ALA A 80 -5.61 -12.19 3.27
CA ALA A 80 -6.36 -10.94 3.22
C ALA A 80 -5.94 -10.00 4.35
N ARG A 81 -5.68 -10.56 5.56
CA ARG A 81 -5.19 -9.79 6.72
C ARG A 81 -3.81 -9.21 6.47
N ILE A 82 -2.87 -10.00 5.93
CA ILE A 82 -1.54 -9.50 5.56
C ILE A 82 -1.63 -8.36 4.56
N GLN A 83 -2.43 -8.51 3.49
CA GLN A 83 -2.62 -7.46 2.48
C GLN A 83 -3.24 -6.18 3.08
N MET A 84 -4.18 -6.32 4.01
CA MET A 84 -4.81 -5.20 4.69
C MET A 84 -3.83 -4.49 5.63
N GLU A 85 -3.03 -5.25 6.39
CA GLU A 85 -2.01 -4.72 7.29
C GLU A 85 -0.90 -3.99 6.51
N GLU A 86 -0.43 -4.52 5.37
CA GLU A 86 0.49 -3.83 4.47
C GLU A 86 -0.08 -2.48 4.01
N THR A 87 -1.34 -2.45 3.60
CA THR A 87 -2.00 -1.20 3.19
C THR A 87 -2.14 -0.23 4.37
N ALA A 88 -2.47 -0.73 5.58
CA ALA A 88 -2.58 0.06 6.80
C ALA A 88 -1.24 0.73 7.18
N GLU A 89 -0.13 -0.01 7.12
CA GLU A 89 1.21 0.53 7.39
C GLU A 89 1.60 1.62 6.38
N VAL A 90 1.26 1.46 5.09
CA VAL A 90 1.48 2.52 4.09
C VAL A 90 0.60 3.73 4.37
N CYS A 91 -0.69 3.57 4.75
CA CYS A 91 -1.55 4.69 5.15
C CYS A 91 -0.93 5.53 6.27
N GLN A 92 -0.31 4.90 7.26
CA GLN A 92 0.36 5.59 8.37
C GLN A 92 1.60 6.38 7.92
N ARG A 93 2.27 5.91 6.87
CA ARG A 93 3.53 6.53 6.37
C ARG A 93 3.30 7.58 5.30
N LEU A 94 2.18 7.58 4.59
CA LEU A 94 1.86 8.56 3.54
C LEU A 94 1.85 10.02 4.04
N GLY A 95 1.62 10.26 5.32
CA GLY A 95 1.70 11.58 5.95
C GLY A 95 3.13 12.08 6.22
N GLN A 96 4.17 11.23 6.01
CA GLN A 96 5.56 11.57 6.24
C GLN A 96 6.20 12.12 4.95
N THR A 97 6.91 13.24 5.03
CA THR A 97 7.57 13.88 3.89
C THR A 97 8.63 13.02 3.20
N SER A 98 9.14 11.99 3.88
CA SER A 98 10.15 11.06 3.35
C SER A 98 9.58 9.91 2.51
N TRP A 99 8.25 9.74 2.48
CA TRP A 99 7.63 8.64 1.75
C TRP A 99 7.46 8.98 0.27
N GLN A 100 8.34 8.44 -0.58
CA GLN A 100 8.24 8.51 -2.04
C GLN A 100 8.79 7.22 -2.64
N LEU A 101 7.94 6.45 -3.34
CA LEU A 101 8.37 5.21 -3.99
C LEU A 101 9.18 5.45 -5.28
N GLY A 102 8.93 6.55 -5.98
CA GLY A 102 9.64 6.92 -7.21
C GLY A 102 9.48 5.87 -8.33
N LEU A 103 8.26 5.37 -8.54
CA LEU A 103 7.96 4.31 -9.51
C LEU A 103 7.44 4.83 -10.85
N GLU A 104 7.40 6.15 -11.05
CA GLU A 104 7.03 6.76 -12.32
C GLU A 104 7.96 6.25 -13.44
N GLY A 105 7.37 5.92 -14.59
CA GLY A 105 8.13 5.42 -15.74
C GLY A 105 8.66 3.99 -15.59
N LEU A 106 8.21 3.22 -14.58
CA LEU A 106 8.50 1.79 -14.52
C LEU A 106 7.90 1.10 -15.76
N VAL A 107 8.76 0.40 -16.48
CA VAL A 107 8.38 -0.30 -17.73
C VAL A 107 7.86 -1.70 -17.47
N ASP A 108 7.16 -2.27 -18.43
CA ASP A 108 6.76 -3.68 -18.42
C ASP A 108 7.96 -4.57 -18.73
N LEU A 109 8.70 -4.94 -17.69
CA LEU A 109 9.94 -5.69 -17.82
C LEU A 109 9.76 -7.10 -18.39
N PRO A 110 8.70 -7.87 -18.12
CA PRO A 110 8.44 -9.15 -18.79
C PRO A 110 8.42 -9.07 -20.31
N SER A 111 7.91 -7.97 -20.89
CA SER A 111 7.89 -7.77 -22.34
C SER A 111 9.30 -7.53 -22.93
N ILE A 112 10.19 -6.94 -22.13
CA ILE A 112 11.59 -6.66 -22.53
C ILE A 112 12.48 -7.91 -22.34
N LEU A 113 12.17 -8.74 -21.34
CA LEU A 113 12.94 -9.96 -20.99
C LEU A 113 12.10 -11.23 -21.22
N PRO A 114 11.76 -11.61 -22.47
CA PRO A 114 11.00 -12.82 -22.75
C PRO A 114 11.78 -14.08 -22.39
N ASP A 115 11.05 -15.19 -22.16
CA ASP A 115 11.65 -16.50 -21.82
C ASP A 115 12.50 -17.08 -22.96
N SER A 116 12.00 -16.96 -24.19
CA SER A 116 12.66 -17.43 -25.41
C SER A 116 13.46 -16.30 -26.03
N GLY A 117 14.78 -16.27 -25.82
CA GLY A 117 15.49 -15.11 -26.30
C GLY A 117 16.82 -15.36 -27.00
N GLY A 118 16.88 -15.01 -28.28
CA GLY A 118 18.10 -14.77 -29.03
C GLY A 118 18.45 -13.28 -29.19
N MET A 119 17.55 -12.36 -28.85
CA MET A 119 17.71 -10.92 -29.07
C MET A 119 18.71 -10.30 -28.09
N VAL A 120 19.69 -9.56 -28.59
CA VAL A 120 20.57 -8.73 -27.77
C VAL A 120 19.77 -7.52 -27.30
N LEU A 121 19.81 -7.23 -26.01
CA LEU A 121 19.16 -6.05 -25.44
C LEU A 121 19.91 -4.80 -25.88
N ASP A 122 19.15 -3.77 -26.24
CA ASP A 122 19.71 -2.44 -26.49
C ASP A 122 20.01 -1.70 -25.17
N GLY A 123 20.64 -0.53 -25.28
CA GLY A 123 21.01 0.24 -24.10
C GLY A 123 19.81 0.76 -23.31
N GLN A 124 18.68 1.10 -23.96
CA GLN A 124 17.46 1.54 -23.26
C GLN A 124 16.83 0.40 -22.46
N MET A 125 16.82 -0.82 -23.01
CA MET A 125 16.35 -2.02 -22.30
C MET A 125 17.24 -2.33 -21.10
N LEU A 126 18.58 -2.22 -21.26
CA LEU A 126 19.54 -2.42 -20.16
C LEU A 126 19.40 -1.37 -19.08
N ASN A 127 19.19 -0.10 -19.43
CA ASN A 127 18.89 0.98 -18.49
C ASN A 127 17.57 0.72 -17.73
N SER A 128 16.55 0.18 -18.40
CA SER A 128 15.30 -0.23 -17.75
C SER A 128 15.53 -1.33 -16.70
N VAL A 129 16.41 -2.28 -16.97
CA VAL A 129 16.82 -3.31 -16.00
C VAL A 129 17.57 -2.69 -14.82
N TRP A 130 18.52 -1.78 -15.09
CA TRP A 130 19.24 -1.05 -14.06
C TRP A 130 18.28 -0.28 -13.14
N GLN A 131 17.30 0.45 -13.72
CA GLN A 131 16.29 1.19 -12.96
C GLN A 131 15.51 0.27 -12.01
N VAL A 132 15.13 -0.93 -12.44
CA VAL A 132 14.43 -1.90 -11.56
C VAL A 132 15.30 -2.31 -10.39
N ILE A 133 16.58 -2.60 -10.62
CA ILE A 133 17.52 -3.01 -9.57
C ILE A 133 17.78 -1.85 -8.59
N ASP A 134 18.03 -0.65 -9.10
CA ASP A 134 18.32 0.52 -8.24
C ASP A 134 17.08 0.96 -7.43
N ARG A 135 15.90 1.00 -8.05
CA ARG A 135 14.64 1.29 -7.35
C ARG A 135 14.35 0.24 -6.28
N SER A 136 14.62 -1.05 -6.55
CA SER A 136 14.45 -2.11 -5.55
C SER A 136 15.36 -1.91 -4.35
N ARG A 137 16.61 -1.48 -4.55
CA ARG A 137 17.55 -1.15 -3.48
C ARG A 137 17.05 0.04 -2.64
N ARG A 138 16.59 1.11 -3.29
CA ARG A 138 16.02 2.29 -2.59
C ARG A 138 14.77 1.91 -1.82
N LEU A 139 13.88 1.12 -2.44
CA LEU A 139 12.68 0.63 -1.78
C LEU A 139 13.01 -0.21 -0.55
N LYS A 140 14.00 -1.07 -0.62
CA LYS A 140 14.46 -1.88 0.53
C LYS A 140 14.77 -1.00 1.74
N SER A 141 15.56 0.05 1.55
CA SER A 141 15.91 1.01 2.62
C SER A 141 14.69 1.78 3.14
N LEU A 142 13.75 2.13 2.25
CA LEU A 142 12.53 2.85 2.62
C LEU A 142 11.58 1.99 3.47
N LEU A 143 11.51 0.68 3.19
CA LEU A 143 10.59 -0.24 3.88
C LEU A 143 11.12 -0.69 5.25
N GLN A 144 12.43 -0.63 5.51
CA GLN A 144 13.02 -1.02 6.79
C GLN A 144 12.64 -0.04 7.89
N SER A 145 11.77 -0.47 8.80
CA SER A 145 11.33 0.32 9.95
C SER A 145 10.76 -0.60 11.03
N GLU A 146 11.13 -0.38 12.28
CA GLU A 146 10.59 -1.14 13.42
C GLU A 146 9.09 -0.89 13.64
N SER A 147 8.59 0.28 13.22
CA SER A 147 7.16 0.64 13.34
C SER A 147 6.28 0.02 12.24
N SER A 148 6.85 -0.68 11.26
CA SER A 148 6.14 -1.23 10.11
C SER A 148 6.60 -2.66 9.82
N PRO A 149 6.21 -3.65 10.65
CA PRO A 149 6.71 -5.02 10.57
C PRO A 149 6.39 -5.69 9.22
N ARG A 150 5.19 -5.49 8.66
CA ARG A 150 4.81 -6.09 7.38
C ARG A 150 5.61 -5.53 6.20
N LEU A 151 5.85 -4.23 6.18
CA LEU A 151 6.71 -3.61 5.17
C LEU A 151 8.17 -4.05 5.36
N SER A 152 8.63 -4.24 6.59
CA SER A 152 9.95 -4.79 6.90
C SER A 152 10.10 -6.23 6.40
N ASP A 153 9.10 -7.10 6.63
CA ASP A 153 9.06 -8.46 6.06
C ASP A 153 9.17 -8.43 4.53
N ARG A 154 8.43 -7.51 3.88
CA ARG A 154 8.50 -7.32 2.43
C ARG A 154 9.89 -6.85 1.98
N SER A 155 10.58 -6.02 2.76
CA SER A 155 11.95 -5.58 2.45
C SER A 155 12.93 -6.74 2.34
N ALA A 156 12.71 -7.83 3.09
CA ALA A 156 13.54 -9.04 3.02
C ALA A 156 13.44 -9.78 1.67
N LEU A 157 12.34 -9.58 0.93
CA LEU A 157 12.17 -10.15 -0.41
C LEU A 157 12.97 -9.40 -1.48
N LEU A 158 13.44 -8.18 -1.17
CA LEU A 158 14.23 -7.34 -2.07
C LEU A 158 15.72 -7.70 -1.96
N VAL A 159 16.12 -8.69 -2.73
CA VAL A 159 17.53 -9.16 -2.78
C VAL A 159 18.36 -8.18 -3.60
N ASP A 160 19.48 -7.71 -3.06
CA ASP A 160 20.40 -6.83 -3.78
C ASP A 160 21.27 -7.62 -4.79
N VAL A 161 21.59 -6.96 -5.91
CA VAL A 161 22.43 -7.49 -6.99
C VAL A 161 23.53 -6.46 -7.32
N PRO A 162 24.45 -6.18 -6.38
CA PRO A 162 25.36 -5.03 -6.48
C PRO A 162 26.28 -5.13 -7.71
N ALA A 163 26.86 -6.30 -7.99
CA ALA A 163 27.79 -6.47 -9.10
C ALA A 163 27.16 -6.19 -10.47
N LEU A 164 25.91 -6.61 -10.70
CA LEU A 164 25.19 -6.32 -11.94
C LEU A 164 24.78 -4.84 -12.00
N ARG A 165 24.30 -4.28 -10.89
CA ARG A 165 23.92 -2.87 -10.79
C ARG A 165 25.07 -1.95 -11.15
N GLU A 166 26.25 -2.13 -10.51
CA GLU A 166 27.44 -1.32 -10.73
C GLU A 166 27.95 -1.46 -12.17
N ARG A 167 27.89 -2.68 -12.73
CA ARG A 167 28.29 -2.89 -14.11
C ARG A 167 27.36 -2.21 -15.12
N LEU A 168 26.04 -2.28 -14.91
CA LEU A 168 25.09 -1.57 -15.76
C LEU A 168 25.25 -0.05 -15.62
N GLU A 169 25.43 0.45 -14.41
CA GLU A 169 25.63 1.88 -14.08
C GLU A 169 26.88 2.45 -14.76
N SER A 170 27.98 1.68 -14.79
CA SER A 170 29.23 2.08 -15.47
C SER A 170 29.22 1.85 -16.97
N SER A 171 28.24 1.14 -17.51
CA SER A 171 28.21 0.77 -18.93
C SER A 171 27.17 1.52 -19.75
N VAL A 172 26.06 1.94 -19.15
CA VAL A 172 24.91 2.52 -19.87
C VAL A 172 24.41 3.78 -19.15
N ASP A 173 24.21 4.86 -19.89
CA ASP A 173 23.65 6.09 -19.35
C ASP A 173 22.11 6.08 -19.26
N GLY A 174 21.53 7.19 -18.74
CA GLY A 174 20.07 7.35 -18.61
C GLY A 174 19.31 7.36 -19.95
N THR A 175 19.97 7.63 -21.07
CA THR A 175 19.38 7.66 -22.42
C THR A 175 19.50 6.30 -23.15
N GLY A 176 20.34 5.40 -22.62
CA GLY A 176 20.65 4.11 -23.21
C GLY A 176 21.91 4.14 -24.10
N GLU A 177 22.73 5.19 -24.06
CA GLU A 177 24.02 5.20 -24.72
C GLU A 177 25.06 4.44 -23.89
N ILE A 178 25.97 3.73 -24.59
CA ILE A 178 27.04 3.00 -23.95
C ILE A 178 28.16 3.97 -23.56
N LEU A 179 28.51 3.99 -22.28
CA LEU A 179 29.55 4.84 -21.72
C LEU A 179 30.97 4.37 -22.10
N ASP A 180 31.93 5.28 -22.07
CA ASP A 180 33.33 4.97 -22.34
C ASP A 180 33.91 4.03 -21.29
N GLU A 181 33.47 4.12 -20.06
CA GLU A 181 33.83 3.28 -18.93
C GLU A 181 33.41 1.82 -19.09
N ALA A 182 32.53 1.51 -20.03
CA ALA A 182 32.10 0.13 -20.32
C ALA A 182 33.22 -0.76 -20.84
N SER A 183 34.22 -0.15 -21.54
CA SER A 183 35.37 -0.88 -22.10
C SER A 183 36.51 0.08 -22.44
N GLU A 184 37.72 -0.23 -21.98
CA GLU A 184 38.96 0.49 -22.39
C GLU A 184 39.13 0.53 -23.92
N THR A 185 38.70 -0.54 -24.60
CA THR A 185 38.73 -0.63 -26.05
C THR A 185 37.78 0.40 -26.68
N LEU A 186 36.56 0.57 -26.13
CA LEU A 186 35.58 1.54 -26.61
C LEU A 186 36.09 2.96 -26.44
N ALA A 187 36.59 3.29 -25.25
CA ALA A 187 37.16 4.61 -24.94
C ALA A 187 38.32 4.95 -25.92
N ARG A 188 39.22 4.00 -26.17
CA ARG A 188 40.29 4.20 -27.13
C ARG A 188 39.81 4.39 -28.57
N LEU A 189 38.82 3.61 -29.02
CA LEU A 189 38.25 3.73 -30.39
C LEU A 189 37.53 5.05 -30.59
N ARG A 190 36.81 5.54 -29.62
CA ARG A 190 36.14 6.86 -29.63
C ARG A 190 37.17 7.99 -29.65
N SER A 191 38.21 7.89 -28.82
CA SER A 191 39.32 8.84 -28.82
C SER A 191 40.04 8.87 -30.14
N GLU A 192 40.34 7.70 -30.75
CA GLU A 192 40.99 7.59 -32.06
C GLU A 192 40.10 8.19 -33.18
N SER A 193 38.80 7.84 -33.20
CA SER A 193 37.85 8.36 -34.19
C SER A 193 37.71 9.89 -34.09
N SER A 194 37.58 10.43 -32.87
CA SER A 194 37.50 11.86 -32.62
C SER A 194 38.78 12.60 -32.99
N GLY A 195 39.93 12.03 -32.64
CA GLY A 195 41.26 12.56 -33.01
C GLY A 195 41.43 12.65 -34.53
N LEU A 196 41.11 11.58 -35.26
CA LEU A 196 41.17 11.55 -36.73
C LEU A 196 40.21 12.55 -37.37
N ASP A 197 39.01 12.69 -36.83
CA ASP A 197 38.05 13.72 -37.31
C ASP A 197 38.57 15.13 -37.04
N GLY A 198 39.28 15.35 -35.93
CA GLY A 198 39.97 16.60 -35.61
C GLY A 198 41.10 16.92 -36.63
N GLU A 199 41.93 15.91 -36.95
CA GLU A 199 42.99 16.05 -37.97
C GLU A 199 42.38 16.38 -39.35
N ILE A 200 41.32 15.69 -39.73
CA ILE A 200 40.64 15.96 -41.00
C ILE A 200 40.12 17.37 -41.02
N ARG A 201 39.41 17.83 -40.01
CA ARG A 201 38.85 19.20 -39.91
C ARG A 201 39.98 20.24 -39.95
N LYS A 202 41.10 20.01 -39.29
CA LYS A 202 42.27 20.87 -39.31
C LYS A 202 42.83 20.98 -40.72
N TRP A 203 42.98 19.83 -41.43
CA TRP A 203 43.44 19.83 -42.79
C TRP A 203 42.56 20.71 -43.71
N PHE A 204 41.23 20.59 -43.57
CA PHE A 204 40.28 21.42 -44.31
C PHE A 204 40.47 22.90 -44.02
N ALA A 205 40.59 23.29 -42.75
CA ALA A 205 40.77 24.67 -42.33
C ALA A 205 42.12 25.24 -42.90
N ASP A 206 43.20 24.50 -42.84
CA ASP A 206 44.52 24.93 -43.27
C ASP A 206 44.64 25.05 -44.78
N HIS A 207 43.74 24.43 -45.57
CA HIS A 207 43.83 24.39 -47.04
C HIS A 207 42.70 25.14 -47.76
N ALA A 208 41.67 25.61 -47.06
CA ALA A 208 40.54 26.29 -47.68
C ALA A 208 40.94 27.53 -48.51
N GLU A 209 41.93 28.30 -48.04
CA GLU A 209 42.43 29.51 -48.69
C GLU A 209 43.60 29.26 -49.68
N LYS A 210 44.06 28.02 -49.83
CA LYS A 210 45.19 27.65 -50.70
C LYS A 210 44.70 27.22 -52.08
N ALA A 211 45.52 27.50 -53.14
CA ALA A 211 45.28 26.97 -54.45
C ALA A 211 45.51 25.44 -54.49
N PRO A 212 44.77 24.65 -55.24
CA PRO A 212 43.68 25.09 -56.18
C PRO A 212 42.32 25.27 -55.54
N TRP A 213 42.16 24.95 -54.22
CA TRP A 213 40.89 24.83 -53.52
C TRP A 213 40.14 26.17 -53.46
N LYS A 214 40.83 27.28 -53.14
CA LYS A 214 40.21 28.60 -53.00
C LYS A 214 39.34 29.01 -54.20
N LYS A 215 39.71 28.64 -55.42
CA LYS A 215 38.98 28.98 -56.64
C LYS A 215 37.83 27.97 -56.92
N ALA A 216 37.99 26.75 -56.47
CA ALA A 216 37.09 25.65 -56.79
C ALA A 216 35.91 25.55 -55.79
N LEU A 217 36.11 25.99 -54.57
CA LEU A 217 35.12 25.91 -53.47
C LEU A 217 33.90 26.77 -53.82
N GLN A 218 32.73 26.20 -53.57
CA GLN A 218 31.45 26.94 -53.57
C GLN A 218 31.15 27.61 -52.22
N GLY A 219 31.81 27.14 -51.16
CA GLY A 219 31.79 27.66 -49.80
C GLY A 219 32.79 26.91 -48.91
N HIS A 220 33.18 27.49 -47.76
CA HIS A 220 34.18 26.93 -46.86
C HIS A 220 33.62 25.85 -45.91
N VAL A 221 32.32 25.48 -46.05
CA VAL A 221 31.66 24.52 -45.16
C VAL A 221 32.06 23.09 -45.55
N VAL A 222 32.60 22.37 -44.59
CA VAL A 222 32.88 20.93 -44.71
C VAL A 222 31.58 20.16 -44.51
N THR A 223 31.14 19.42 -45.49
CA THR A 223 29.88 18.68 -45.50
C THR A 223 30.12 17.18 -45.40
N PRO A 224 29.54 16.48 -44.43
CA PRO A 224 29.61 15.02 -44.39
C PRO A 224 28.73 14.40 -45.49
N ARG A 225 29.30 13.45 -46.25
CA ARG A 225 28.58 12.65 -47.26
C ARG A 225 28.97 11.19 -47.06
N HIS A 226 27.99 10.33 -46.80
CA HIS A 226 28.21 8.90 -46.53
C HIS A 226 29.33 8.64 -45.49
N GLY A 227 29.33 9.48 -44.43
CA GLY A 227 30.32 9.39 -43.36
C GLY A 227 31.71 9.89 -43.72
N ARG A 228 31.90 10.56 -44.86
CA ARG A 228 33.12 11.18 -45.34
C ARG A 228 33.05 12.68 -45.31
N PHE A 229 34.10 13.34 -44.92
CA PHE A 229 34.21 14.80 -44.97
C PHE A 229 34.53 15.28 -46.37
N CYS A 230 33.64 16.11 -46.94
CA CYS A 230 33.79 16.60 -48.33
C CYS A 230 33.67 18.12 -48.35
N TRP A 231 34.31 18.73 -49.36
CA TRP A 231 34.01 20.07 -49.75
C TRP A 231 33.03 20.12 -50.92
N ALA A 232 32.22 21.15 -50.91
CA ALA A 232 31.33 21.51 -51.99
C ALA A 232 32.14 22.24 -53.09
N ILE A 233 32.35 21.60 -54.25
CA ILE A 233 33.16 22.09 -55.34
C ILE A 233 32.22 22.39 -56.53
N ARG A 234 32.46 23.49 -57.25
CA ARG A 234 31.77 23.79 -58.50
C ARG A 234 32.06 22.72 -59.54
N THR A 235 31.04 22.21 -60.21
CA THR A 235 31.17 21.11 -61.19
C THR A 235 32.19 21.42 -62.28
N GLU A 236 32.26 22.68 -62.75
CA GLU A 236 33.23 23.19 -63.75
C GLU A 236 34.73 23.11 -63.28
N CYS A 237 34.92 23.13 -61.97
CA CYS A 237 36.29 23.04 -61.35
C CYS A 237 36.72 21.62 -60.98
N LYS A 238 35.97 20.57 -61.35
CA LYS A 238 36.26 19.17 -61.00
C LYS A 238 37.67 18.77 -61.36
N ASN A 239 38.17 19.11 -62.56
CA ASN A 239 39.47 18.74 -63.08
C ASN A 239 40.65 19.52 -62.46
N GLN A 240 40.37 20.57 -61.69
CA GLN A 240 41.39 21.39 -61.04
C GLN A 240 41.75 20.87 -59.65
N VAL A 241 40.97 19.97 -59.09
CA VAL A 241 41.13 19.44 -57.72
C VAL A 241 41.28 17.94 -57.73
N ARG A 242 42.22 17.41 -56.95
CA ARG A 242 42.44 15.98 -56.80
C ARG A 242 41.62 15.45 -55.61
N GLY A 243 40.73 14.48 -55.89
CA GLY A 243 39.87 13.90 -54.89
C GLY A 243 38.82 12.96 -55.46
N VAL A 244 38.06 12.30 -54.60
CA VAL A 244 36.96 11.38 -54.97
C VAL A 244 35.62 12.08 -54.81
N VAL A 245 34.78 12.06 -55.84
CA VAL A 245 33.42 12.51 -55.79
C VAL A 245 32.57 11.57 -54.93
N ARG A 246 31.98 12.05 -53.83
CA ARG A 246 31.15 11.30 -52.92
C ARG A 246 29.65 11.60 -53.07
N GLY A 247 29.29 12.56 -53.91
CA GLY A 247 27.92 12.93 -54.23
C GLY A 247 27.86 14.21 -55.02
N GLU A 248 26.67 14.52 -55.54
CA GLU A 248 26.37 15.79 -56.24
C GLU A 248 25.12 16.45 -55.66
N SER A 249 24.95 17.76 -55.90
CA SER A 249 23.74 18.48 -55.54
C SER A 249 22.62 18.09 -56.49
N SER A 250 21.36 18.30 -56.07
CA SER A 250 20.16 18.04 -56.89
C SER A 250 20.13 18.83 -58.16
N SER A 251 20.82 19.97 -58.25
CA SER A 251 20.94 20.79 -59.49
C SER A 251 22.12 20.39 -60.38
N GLY A 252 22.97 19.45 -59.99
CA GLY A 252 24.18 19.06 -60.70
C GLY A 252 25.29 20.10 -60.70
N GLN A 253 25.11 21.29 -60.11
CA GLN A 253 26.07 22.41 -60.15
C GLN A 253 27.18 22.28 -59.09
N THR A 254 27.05 21.37 -58.14
CA THR A 254 28.01 21.18 -57.02
C THR A 254 28.33 19.71 -56.83
N LEU A 255 29.62 19.40 -56.81
CA LEU A 255 30.14 18.09 -56.46
C LEU A 255 30.70 18.11 -55.05
N PHE A 256 30.38 17.11 -54.31
CA PHE A 256 30.96 16.88 -52.97
C PHE A 256 32.20 15.99 -53.14
N ILE A 257 33.39 16.61 -53.00
CA ILE A 257 34.66 15.93 -53.23
C ILE A 257 35.40 15.73 -51.92
N GLU A 258 35.80 14.49 -51.65
CA GLU A 258 36.77 14.14 -50.61
C GLU A 258 38.18 14.35 -51.19
N PRO A 259 39.01 15.28 -50.64
CA PRO A 259 40.37 15.54 -51.15
C PRO A 259 41.25 14.34 -50.96
N GLU A 260 42.13 14.08 -51.94
CA GLU A 260 43.08 12.94 -51.95
C GLU A 260 43.91 12.78 -50.66
N PRO A 261 44.48 13.86 -50.05
CA PRO A 261 45.23 13.75 -48.80
C PRO A 261 44.36 13.31 -47.58
N VAL A 262 43.04 13.58 -47.63
CA VAL A 262 42.09 13.26 -46.56
C VAL A 262 41.57 11.83 -46.64
N ILE A 263 41.65 11.17 -47.82
CA ILE A 263 41.08 9.83 -48.03
C ILE A 263 41.63 8.81 -47.02
N ARG A 264 42.97 8.80 -46.80
CA ARG A 264 43.59 7.88 -45.84
C ARG A 264 43.12 8.10 -44.41
N LEU A 265 43.01 9.34 -43.99
CA LEU A 265 42.50 9.69 -42.65
C LEU A 265 41.02 9.33 -42.54
N GLY A 266 40.25 9.58 -43.59
CA GLY A 266 38.83 9.21 -43.69
C GLY A 266 38.65 7.67 -43.64
N ASP A 267 39.54 6.88 -44.29
CA ASP A 267 39.51 5.42 -44.22
C ASP A 267 39.77 4.93 -42.79
N ARG A 268 40.76 5.52 -42.11
CA ARG A 268 41.05 5.17 -40.70
C ARG A 268 39.90 5.54 -39.78
N SER A 269 39.33 6.73 -39.91
CA SER A 269 38.17 7.16 -39.12
C SER A 269 36.97 6.20 -39.32
N GLN A 270 36.67 5.82 -40.56
CA GLN A 270 35.62 4.85 -40.86
C GLN A 270 35.88 3.46 -40.24
N ARG A 271 37.15 2.97 -40.30
CA ARG A 271 37.52 1.70 -39.65
C ARG A 271 37.37 1.81 -38.14
N ALA A 272 37.80 2.90 -37.53
CA ALA A 272 37.63 3.12 -36.08
C ALA A 272 36.15 3.14 -35.67
N ARG A 273 35.29 3.83 -36.41
CA ARG A 273 33.83 3.83 -36.19
C ARG A 273 33.18 2.46 -36.38
N ALA A 274 33.59 1.70 -37.40
CA ALA A 274 33.12 0.33 -37.60
C ALA A 274 33.55 -0.59 -36.44
N ALA A 275 34.76 -0.44 -35.95
CA ALA A 275 35.29 -1.17 -34.80
C ALA A 275 34.57 -0.75 -33.50
N GLU A 276 34.27 0.55 -33.34
CA GLU A 276 33.47 1.07 -32.24
C GLU A 276 32.07 0.41 -32.21
N GLN A 277 31.37 0.39 -33.35
CA GLN A 277 30.06 -0.25 -33.44
C GLN A 277 30.12 -1.74 -33.13
N HIS A 278 31.14 -2.43 -33.59
CA HIS A 278 31.35 -3.83 -33.27
C HIS A 278 31.62 -4.06 -31.77
N GLU A 279 32.42 -3.19 -31.15
CA GLU A 279 32.68 -3.25 -29.71
C GLU A 279 31.41 -2.97 -28.87
N ILE A 280 30.58 -1.98 -29.28
CA ILE A 280 29.29 -1.72 -28.67
C ILE A 280 28.39 -2.96 -28.71
N GLN A 281 28.30 -3.64 -29.87
CA GLN A 281 27.53 -4.88 -30.00
C GLN A 281 28.07 -5.99 -29.09
N ARG A 282 29.40 -6.10 -28.93
CA ARG A 282 30.05 -7.07 -28.03
C ARG A 282 29.70 -6.78 -26.57
N ILE A 283 29.72 -5.50 -26.15
CA ILE A 283 29.36 -5.06 -24.81
C ILE A 283 27.88 -5.37 -24.53
N LEU A 284 27.00 -5.00 -25.44
CA LEU A 284 25.56 -5.26 -25.32
C LEU A 284 25.26 -6.76 -25.22
N ALA A 285 25.91 -7.60 -26.04
CA ALA A 285 25.74 -9.05 -25.98
C ALA A 285 26.17 -9.62 -24.63
N ARG A 286 27.32 -9.17 -24.10
CA ARG A 286 27.84 -9.58 -22.79
C ARG A 286 26.91 -9.18 -21.67
N LEU A 287 26.50 -7.91 -21.62
CA LEU A 287 25.54 -7.40 -20.61
C LEU A 287 24.20 -8.14 -20.69
N THR A 288 23.72 -8.42 -21.91
CA THR A 288 22.49 -9.21 -22.12
C THR A 288 22.62 -10.60 -21.51
N GLN A 289 23.76 -11.27 -21.68
CA GLN A 289 23.96 -12.59 -21.10
C GLN A 289 23.98 -12.55 -19.56
N GLU A 290 24.61 -11.54 -18.97
CA GLU A 290 24.64 -11.33 -17.52
C GLU A 290 23.23 -11.08 -16.97
N VAL A 291 22.45 -10.19 -17.58
CA VAL A 291 21.07 -9.91 -17.24
C VAL A 291 20.21 -11.17 -17.32
N ARG A 292 20.34 -11.95 -18.39
CA ARG A 292 19.60 -13.20 -18.57
C ARG A 292 19.93 -14.25 -17.51
N SER A 293 21.18 -14.34 -17.10
CA SER A 293 21.59 -15.26 -16.01
C SER A 293 20.86 -14.93 -14.68
N LYS A 294 20.48 -13.68 -14.47
CA LYS A 294 19.78 -13.19 -13.28
C LYS A 294 18.29 -12.88 -13.51
N ARG A 295 17.76 -13.20 -14.70
CA ARG A 295 16.37 -12.90 -15.09
C ARG A 295 15.32 -13.27 -14.03
N PRO A 296 15.30 -14.50 -13.44
CA PRO A 296 14.27 -14.85 -12.47
C PRO A 296 14.30 -13.96 -11.23
N LEU A 297 15.49 -13.51 -10.82
CA LEU A 297 15.63 -12.59 -9.69
C LEU A 297 15.15 -11.18 -10.06
N ILE A 298 15.57 -10.67 -11.22
CA ILE A 298 15.19 -9.33 -11.71
C ILE A 298 13.68 -9.22 -11.88
N LEU A 299 13.01 -10.26 -12.41
CA LEU A 299 11.56 -10.29 -12.54
C LEU A 299 10.86 -10.35 -11.17
N ARG A 300 11.43 -11.03 -10.17
CA ARG A 300 10.90 -10.98 -8.80
C ARG A 300 11.01 -9.59 -8.20
N LEU A 301 12.15 -8.91 -8.37
CA LEU A 301 12.31 -7.51 -7.92
C LEU A 301 11.28 -6.60 -8.58
N TRP A 302 11.13 -6.69 -9.90
CA TRP A 302 10.12 -5.93 -10.65
C TRP A 302 8.71 -6.18 -10.11
N HIS A 303 8.36 -7.45 -9.85
CA HIS A 303 7.04 -7.80 -9.31
C HIS A 303 6.80 -7.18 -7.92
N GLN A 304 7.84 -7.15 -7.06
CA GLN A 304 7.75 -6.47 -5.76
C GLN A 304 7.52 -4.96 -5.91
N LEU A 305 8.17 -4.30 -6.87
CA LEU A 305 7.93 -2.88 -7.17
C LEU A 305 6.49 -2.62 -7.62
N VAL A 306 5.96 -3.47 -8.52
CA VAL A 306 4.58 -3.39 -9.03
C VAL A 306 3.56 -3.60 -7.90
N GLN A 307 3.80 -4.57 -7.03
CA GLN A 307 2.95 -4.80 -5.85
C GLN A 307 2.95 -3.61 -4.90
N MET A 308 4.13 -3.01 -4.65
CA MET A 308 4.22 -1.82 -3.79
C MET A 308 3.50 -0.61 -4.38
N ASP A 309 3.56 -0.40 -5.69
CA ASP A 309 2.77 0.63 -6.38
C ASP A 309 1.26 0.42 -6.17
N SER A 310 0.81 -0.85 -6.23
CA SER A 310 -0.59 -1.20 -5.93
C SER A 310 -0.97 -0.95 -4.47
N ILE A 311 -0.10 -1.27 -3.51
CA ILE A 311 -0.35 -1.02 -2.08
C ILE A 311 -0.43 0.48 -1.80
N GLU A 312 0.49 1.28 -2.36
CA GLU A 312 0.46 2.73 -2.24
C GLU A 312 -0.80 3.33 -2.85
N ALA A 313 -1.21 2.86 -4.03
CA ALA A 313 -2.43 3.32 -4.69
C ALA A 313 -3.68 3.05 -3.84
N ARG A 314 -3.79 1.87 -3.22
CA ARG A 314 -4.88 1.53 -2.28
C ARG A 314 -4.87 2.43 -1.05
N ALA A 315 -3.69 2.70 -0.50
CA ALA A 315 -3.54 3.57 0.66
C ALA A 315 -3.88 5.04 0.34
N ARG A 316 -3.48 5.56 -0.84
CA ARG A 316 -3.85 6.91 -1.30
C ARG A 316 -5.36 7.03 -1.55
N PHE A 317 -5.96 6.05 -2.21
CA PHE A 317 -7.41 5.98 -2.37
C PHE A 317 -8.14 5.97 -1.02
N ALA A 318 -7.65 5.19 -0.05
CA ALA A 318 -8.20 5.14 1.29
C ALA A 318 -8.12 6.49 2.01
N GLY A 319 -7.01 7.22 1.87
CA GLY A 319 -6.84 8.57 2.41
C GLY A 319 -7.82 9.57 1.79
N GLU A 320 -8.01 9.52 0.47
CA GLU A 320 -8.93 10.41 -0.26
C GLU A 320 -10.39 10.24 0.19
N LEU A 321 -10.85 8.98 0.34
CA LEU A 321 -12.23 8.69 0.76
C LEU A 321 -12.41 8.67 2.29
N GLY A 322 -11.34 8.85 3.06
CA GLY A 322 -11.38 8.76 4.52
C GLY A 322 -11.82 7.37 4.99
N CYS A 323 -11.26 6.33 4.37
CA CYS A 323 -11.53 4.95 4.71
C CYS A 323 -10.90 4.54 6.04
N VAL A 324 -11.46 3.51 6.66
CA VAL A 324 -10.90 2.83 7.84
C VAL A 324 -10.39 1.45 7.48
N ILE A 325 -9.50 0.92 8.29
CA ILE A 325 -9.04 -0.46 8.22
C ILE A 325 -10.08 -1.32 8.95
N PRO A 326 -10.90 -2.15 8.26
CA PRO A 326 -11.87 -3.00 8.92
C PRO A 326 -11.17 -4.14 9.67
N GLN A 327 -11.77 -4.60 10.76
CA GLN A 327 -11.34 -5.82 11.41
C GLN A 327 -11.78 -7.03 10.58
N LEU A 328 -10.83 -7.76 10.01
CA LEU A 328 -11.10 -9.01 9.30
C LEU A 328 -11.30 -10.13 10.32
N VAL A 329 -12.46 -10.78 10.29
CA VAL A 329 -12.87 -11.78 11.29
C VAL A 329 -13.16 -13.13 10.64
N GLU A 330 -13.01 -14.18 11.43
CA GLU A 330 -13.59 -15.48 11.10
C GLU A 330 -15.09 -15.48 11.45
N GLY A 331 -15.86 -16.22 10.68
CA GLY A 331 -17.27 -16.44 10.99
C GLY A 331 -18.23 -15.84 9.97
N ARG A 332 -19.47 -15.57 10.44
CA ARG A 332 -20.60 -15.18 9.58
C ARG A 332 -21.28 -13.90 10.04
N SER A 333 -20.66 -13.12 10.90
CA SER A 333 -21.25 -11.86 11.38
C SER A 333 -20.54 -10.70 10.73
N ILE A 334 -21.30 -9.93 9.97
CA ILE A 334 -20.85 -8.65 9.41
C ILE A 334 -21.34 -7.51 10.30
N GLU A 335 -20.47 -6.57 10.58
CA GLU A 335 -20.77 -5.36 11.34
C GLU A 335 -20.23 -4.15 10.57
N LEU A 336 -21.11 -3.39 9.95
CA LEU A 336 -20.77 -2.18 9.22
C LEU A 336 -21.26 -0.97 10.02
N VAL A 337 -20.35 -0.07 10.36
CA VAL A 337 -20.67 1.14 11.14
C VAL A 337 -20.52 2.36 10.24
N ASP A 338 -21.59 3.11 10.04
CA ASP A 338 -21.63 4.32 9.20
C ASP A 338 -20.96 4.14 7.82
N ALA A 339 -21.11 2.96 7.25
CA ALA A 339 -20.55 2.61 5.96
C ALA A 339 -21.23 3.37 4.82
N ARG A 340 -20.47 3.78 3.83
CA ARG A 340 -20.96 4.48 2.64
C ARG A 340 -20.54 3.74 1.38
N HIS A 341 -21.37 3.86 0.35
CA HIS A 341 -21.01 3.29 -0.96
C HIS A 341 -19.83 4.05 -1.58
N PRO A 342 -18.67 3.40 -1.83
CA PRO A 342 -17.45 4.09 -2.22
C PRO A 342 -17.56 4.85 -3.55
N LEU A 343 -18.28 4.28 -4.55
CA LEU A 343 -18.46 4.97 -5.85
C LEU A 343 -19.35 6.20 -5.74
N LEU A 344 -20.35 6.18 -4.85
CA LEU A 344 -21.16 7.38 -4.60
C LEU A 344 -20.31 8.47 -3.95
N LEU A 345 -19.50 8.12 -2.94
CA LEU A 345 -18.55 9.08 -2.34
C LEU A 345 -17.60 9.64 -3.40
N TRP A 346 -17.08 8.78 -4.26
CA TRP A 346 -16.16 9.19 -5.32
C TRP A 346 -16.79 10.15 -6.32
N ARG A 347 -18.03 9.88 -6.75
CA ARG A 347 -18.77 10.72 -7.69
C ARG A 347 -19.12 12.09 -7.08
N GLU A 348 -19.62 12.10 -5.85
CA GLU A 348 -19.99 13.33 -5.16
C GLU A 348 -18.80 14.19 -4.73
N GLY A 349 -17.66 13.59 -4.44
CA GLY A 349 -16.44 14.28 -4.04
C GLY A 349 -15.65 14.88 -5.20
N LYS A 350 -15.77 14.31 -6.42
CA LYS A 350 -15.03 14.81 -7.61
C LYS A 350 -15.49 16.18 -8.09
N GLY A 351 -16.70 16.64 -7.77
CA GLY A 351 -17.19 17.95 -8.18
C GLY A 351 -17.10 18.20 -9.70
N ARG A 352 -16.78 19.45 -10.10
CA ARG A 352 -16.55 19.83 -11.51
C ARG A 352 -15.14 19.42 -11.95
N PRO A 353 -14.91 19.17 -13.25
CA PRO A 353 -13.56 18.91 -13.77
C PRO A 353 -12.57 20.01 -13.37
N GLY A 354 -11.43 19.61 -12.76
CA GLY A 354 -10.39 20.53 -12.31
C GLY A 354 -10.48 20.98 -10.85
N THR A 355 -11.50 20.55 -10.09
CA THR A 355 -11.57 20.76 -8.63
C THR A 355 -10.89 19.63 -7.87
N THR A 356 -10.30 19.98 -6.71
CA THR A 356 -9.79 18.98 -5.74
C THR A 356 -10.95 18.18 -5.18
N PHE A 357 -10.69 16.93 -4.80
CA PHE A 357 -11.70 16.06 -4.17
C PHE A 357 -12.17 16.65 -2.82
N ASP A 358 -13.47 16.78 -2.64
CA ASP A 358 -14.08 17.29 -1.41
C ASP A 358 -14.82 16.17 -0.66
N LEU A 359 -14.09 15.54 0.27
CA LEU A 359 -14.65 14.47 1.11
C LEU A 359 -15.79 14.95 2.00
N GLN A 360 -15.74 16.20 2.48
CA GLN A 360 -16.75 16.72 3.40
C GLN A 360 -18.08 16.95 2.69
N CYS A 361 -18.03 17.50 1.48
CA CYS A 361 -19.18 17.61 0.59
C CYS A 361 -19.76 16.23 0.24
N ALA A 362 -18.90 15.26 -0.15
CA ALA A 362 -19.34 13.90 -0.46
C ALA A 362 -20.04 13.23 0.73
N ARG A 363 -19.45 13.32 1.92
CA ARG A 363 -20.03 12.74 3.14
C ARG A 363 -21.35 13.38 3.56
N SER A 364 -21.58 14.64 3.24
CA SER A 364 -22.86 15.33 3.54
C SER A 364 -24.00 14.85 2.65
N LYS A 365 -23.69 14.42 1.43
CA LYS A 365 -24.68 13.97 0.43
C LYS A 365 -24.94 12.47 0.48
N VAL A 366 -23.92 11.67 0.76
CA VAL A 366 -24.03 10.21 0.80
C VAL A 366 -24.39 9.76 2.21
N VAL A 367 -25.61 9.26 2.36
CA VAL A 367 -26.13 8.78 3.66
C VAL A 367 -25.36 7.55 4.13
N PRO A 368 -24.86 7.53 5.39
CA PRO A 368 -24.21 6.36 5.95
C PRO A 368 -25.20 5.25 6.26
N MET A 369 -24.76 4.03 6.17
CA MET A 369 -25.49 2.82 6.50
C MET A 369 -24.81 2.11 7.68
N THR A 370 -25.59 1.73 8.68
CA THR A 370 -25.15 0.83 9.75
C THR A 370 -25.92 -0.47 9.64
N LEU A 371 -25.18 -1.57 9.54
CA LEU A 371 -25.71 -2.92 9.50
C LEU A 371 -25.03 -3.74 10.59
N SER A 372 -25.76 -4.04 11.66
CA SER A 372 -25.28 -4.92 12.75
C SER A 372 -26.29 -6.04 12.93
N MET A 373 -25.84 -7.27 12.80
CA MET A 373 -26.68 -8.45 12.95
C MET A 373 -26.57 -9.04 14.35
N ASN A 374 -27.69 -9.55 14.86
CA ASN A 374 -27.67 -10.30 16.11
C ASN A 374 -26.78 -11.57 16.02
N PRO A 375 -26.03 -11.90 17.06
CA PRO A 375 -25.17 -13.07 17.07
C PRO A 375 -25.89 -14.37 16.68
N GLY A 376 -25.28 -15.17 15.77
CA GLY A 376 -25.83 -16.43 15.31
C GLY A 376 -26.88 -16.34 14.21
N ARG A 377 -27.25 -15.15 13.76
CA ARG A 377 -28.09 -14.93 12.58
C ARG A 377 -27.20 -14.79 11.33
N TYR A 378 -27.69 -15.28 10.20
CA TYR A 378 -26.95 -15.24 8.94
C TYR A 378 -27.84 -15.04 7.69
N GLN A 379 -29.16 -14.83 7.89
CA GLN A 379 -30.06 -14.36 6.84
C GLN A 379 -30.71 -13.05 7.24
N VAL A 380 -30.77 -12.08 6.33
CA VAL A 380 -31.45 -10.81 6.50
C VAL A 380 -32.44 -10.60 5.36
N VAL A 381 -33.70 -10.39 5.69
CA VAL A 381 -34.76 -10.02 4.74
C VAL A 381 -35.00 -8.53 4.86
N ILE A 382 -34.59 -7.78 3.84
CA ILE A 382 -34.71 -6.31 3.80
C ILE A 382 -35.99 -5.95 3.06
N THR A 383 -36.89 -5.25 3.73
CA THR A 383 -38.18 -4.85 3.19
C THR A 383 -38.32 -3.32 3.15
N GLY A 384 -39.21 -2.82 2.33
CA GLY A 384 -39.48 -1.38 2.19
C GLY A 384 -39.75 -0.98 0.73
N PRO A 385 -39.99 0.31 0.45
CA PRO A 385 -40.21 0.80 -0.93
C PRO A 385 -38.96 0.68 -1.79
N ASN A 386 -39.12 0.52 -3.11
CA ASN A 386 -38.01 0.40 -4.05
C ASN A 386 -37.14 1.67 -4.05
N THR A 387 -37.73 2.82 -3.93
CA THR A 387 -37.04 4.12 -3.81
C THR A 387 -36.22 4.27 -2.54
N GLY A 388 -36.30 3.34 -1.58
CA GLY A 388 -35.62 3.41 -0.27
C GLY A 388 -34.13 3.06 -0.30
N GLY A 389 -33.58 2.61 -1.42
CA GLY A 389 -32.14 2.26 -1.55
C GLY A 389 -31.80 0.83 -1.15
N LYS A 390 -32.74 -0.13 -1.20
CA LYS A 390 -32.52 -1.56 -0.90
C LYS A 390 -31.37 -2.17 -1.72
N THR A 391 -31.41 -1.97 -3.03
CA THR A 391 -30.34 -2.41 -3.96
C THR A 391 -28.97 -1.82 -3.58
N LEU A 392 -28.95 -0.55 -3.19
CA LEU A 392 -27.71 0.12 -2.77
C LEU A 392 -27.11 -0.50 -1.49
N VAL A 393 -27.97 -0.95 -0.55
CA VAL A 393 -27.53 -1.69 0.64
C VAL A 393 -26.82 -2.99 0.24
N LEU A 394 -27.42 -3.80 -0.64
CA LEU A 394 -26.80 -5.03 -1.12
C LEU A 394 -25.48 -4.76 -1.85
N LYS A 395 -25.49 -3.79 -2.78
CA LYS A 395 -24.27 -3.36 -3.49
C LYS A 395 -23.17 -2.91 -2.52
N THR A 396 -23.53 -2.13 -1.50
CA THR A 396 -22.55 -1.65 -0.50
C THR A 396 -21.94 -2.80 0.29
N VAL A 397 -22.77 -3.71 0.82
CA VAL A 397 -22.29 -4.87 1.60
C VAL A 397 -21.38 -5.75 0.75
N GLY A 398 -21.80 -6.08 -0.47
CA GLY A 398 -21.01 -6.91 -1.40
C GLY A 398 -19.70 -6.26 -1.78
N LEU A 399 -19.74 -4.99 -2.19
CA LEU A 399 -18.55 -4.27 -2.63
C LEU A 399 -17.53 -4.07 -1.50
N LEU A 400 -17.97 -3.69 -0.29
CA LEU A 400 -17.08 -3.55 0.86
C LEU A 400 -16.46 -4.90 1.27
N SER A 401 -17.19 -6.00 1.12
CA SER A 401 -16.66 -7.35 1.35
C SER A 401 -15.57 -7.72 0.34
N LEU A 402 -15.76 -7.41 -0.95
CA LEU A 402 -14.75 -7.61 -1.99
C LEU A 402 -13.52 -6.73 -1.77
N MET A 403 -13.72 -5.45 -1.41
CA MET A 403 -12.64 -4.52 -1.08
C MET A 403 -11.80 -5.04 0.09
N ALA A 404 -12.46 -5.44 1.18
CA ALA A 404 -11.80 -5.96 2.37
C ALA A 404 -10.97 -7.22 2.07
N ALA A 405 -11.52 -8.13 1.26
CA ALA A 405 -10.83 -9.35 0.81
C ALA A 405 -9.65 -9.07 -0.14
N SER A 406 -9.56 -7.86 -0.70
CA SER A 406 -8.47 -7.43 -1.60
C SER A 406 -7.46 -6.52 -0.92
N GLY A 407 -7.50 -6.40 0.42
CA GLY A 407 -6.64 -5.50 1.18
C GLY A 407 -6.90 -4.01 0.89
N ILE A 408 -8.12 -3.65 0.49
CA ILE A 408 -8.55 -2.28 0.22
C ILE A 408 -9.36 -1.79 1.44
N PRO A 409 -8.94 -0.72 2.14
CA PRO A 409 -9.69 -0.11 3.22
C PRO A 409 -11.09 0.34 2.79
N VAL A 410 -12.03 0.40 3.72
CA VAL A 410 -13.44 0.66 3.43
C VAL A 410 -13.92 2.01 3.97
N PRO A 411 -14.80 2.75 3.26
CA PRO A 411 -15.38 4.00 3.74
C PRO A 411 -16.46 3.73 4.78
N ALA A 412 -16.03 3.53 6.01
CA ALA A 412 -16.86 3.24 7.17
C ALA A 412 -16.29 3.94 8.42
N SER A 413 -16.87 3.69 9.60
CA SER A 413 -16.34 4.12 10.89
C SER A 413 -15.62 2.98 11.62
N GLU A 414 -14.82 3.34 12.63
CA GLU A 414 -14.15 2.37 13.50
C GLU A 414 -15.18 1.41 14.14
N GLY A 415 -14.75 0.16 14.36
CA GLY A 415 -15.63 -0.91 14.84
C GLY A 415 -16.24 -1.75 13.73
N THR A 416 -16.02 -1.40 12.46
CA THR A 416 -16.44 -2.20 11.30
C THR A 416 -15.71 -3.54 11.27
N LYS A 417 -16.48 -4.65 11.16
CA LYS A 417 -15.99 -6.02 11.08
C LYS A 417 -16.54 -6.69 9.83
N ILE A 418 -15.65 -7.27 9.04
CA ILE A 418 -16.00 -7.93 7.79
C ILE A 418 -15.39 -9.33 7.77
N PRO A 419 -16.22 -10.39 7.61
CA PRO A 419 -15.70 -11.74 7.42
C PRO A 419 -15.17 -11.94 6.00
N ILE A 420 -14.21 -12.84 5.85
CA ILE A 420 -13.70 -13.25 4.54
C ILE A 420 -14.52 -14.42 4.03
N PHE A 421 -15.19 -14.20 2.92
CA PHE A 421 -16.04 -15.20 2.25
C PHE A 421 -15.25 -15.99 1.21
N ASP A 422 -15.64 -17.24 1.00
CA ASP A 422 -15.09 -18.08 -0.09
C ASP A 422 -15.66 -17.70 -1.47
N ALA A 423 -16.81 -17.06 -1.51
CA ALA A 423 -17.39 -16.45 -2.69
C ALA A 423 -18.38 -15.36 -2.30
N VAL A 424 -18.45 -14.30 -3.09
CA VAL A 424 -19.52 -13.29 -3.04
C VAL A 424 -20.35 -13.48 -4.30
N LEU A 425 -21.59 -13.90 -4.12
CA LEU A 425 -22.51 -14.27 -5.19
C LEU A 425 -23.69 -13.30 -5.17
N ALA A 426 -23.92 -12.60 -6.28
CA ALA A 426 -24.91 -11.55 -6.36
C ALA A 426 -25.85 -11.75 -7.55
N ASP A 427 -27.15 -11.69 -7.26
CA ASP A 427 -28.19 -11.45 -8.24
C ASP A 427 -28.77 -10.08 -8.00
N ILE A 428 -28.16 -9.07 -8.62
CA ILE A 428 -28.50 -7.65 -8.55
C ILE A 428 -28.49 -7.14 -9.99
N GLY A 429 -29.60 -6.58 -10.45
CA GLY A 429 -29.72 -6.08 -11.81
C GLY A 429 -30.62 -4.86 -11.89
N ASP A 430 -30.38 -3.98 -12.89
CA ASP A 430 -31.30 -2.89 -13.21
C ASP A 430 -32.47 -3.45 -14.04
N GLU A 431 -33.67 -3.38 -13.50
CA GLU A 431 -34.93 -3.74 -14.19
C GLU A 431 -35.29 -2.79 -15.37
N GLN A 432 -34.46 -1.82 -15.73
CA GLN A 432 -34.81 -0.74 -16.65
C GLN A 432 -34.49 -0.99 -18.14
N SER A 433 -34.22 -2.21 -18.56
CA SER A 433 -34.22 -2.51 -20.01
C SER A 433 -35.62 -2.87 -20.49
N LEU A 434 -36.31 -1.87 -21.03
CA LEU A 434 -37.70 -1.88 -21.49
C LEU A 434 -38.08 -2.91 -22.58
N GLU A 435 -37.29 -3.90 -22.91
CA GLU A 435 -37.53 -4.78 -24.06
C GLU A 435 -37.74 -6.26 -23.76
N GLN A 436 -37.74 -6.73 -22.47
CA GLN A 436 -37.76 -8.18 -22.22
C GLN A 436 -38.37 -8.64 -20.88
N ASP A 437 -39.67 -8.43 -20.63
CA ASP A 437 -40.31 -8.86 -19.37
C ASP A 437 -40.31 -10.38 -19.10
N LEU A 438 -40.42 -11.23 -20.11
CA LEU A 438 -40.32 -12.69 -19.95
C LEU A 438 -38.87 -13.20 -19.90
N SER A 439 -37.92 -12.43 -20.45
CA SER A 439 -36.48 -12.76 -20.40
C SER A 439 -35.86 -12.40 -19.05
N THR A 440 -36.34 -11.39 -18.34
CA THR A 440 -35.85 -10.93 -17.03
C THR A 440 -36.07 -11.99 -15.96
N PHE A 441 -37.28 -12.50 -15.78
CA PHE A 441 -37.56 -13.54 -14.78
C PHE A 441 -36.74 -14.83 -15.05
N SER A 442 -36.67 -15.28 -16.28
CA SER A 442 -35.87 -16.45 -16.63
C SER A 442 -34.39 -16.27 -16.40
N ALA A 443 -33.87 -15.05 -16.62
CA ALA A 443 -32.47 -14.68 -16.35
C ALA A 443 -32.19 -14.72 -14.84
N HIS A 444 -33.03 -14.07 -14.00
CA HIS A 444 -32.94 -14.11 -12.53
C HIS A 444 -32.97 -15.55 -12.01
N VAL A 445 -33.95 -16.36 -12.44
CA VAL A 445 -34.06 -17.77 -12.02
C VAL A 445 -32.78 -18.55 -12.40
N THR A 446 -32.20 -18.30 -13.56
CA THR A 446 -30.97 -18.96 -14.01
C THR A 446 -29.79 -18.59 -13.10
N VAL A 447 -29.63 -17.30 -12.74
CA VAL A 447 -28.59 -16.82 -11.83
C VAL A 447 -28.81 -17.40 -10.44
N VAL A 448 -30.02 -17.31 -9.88
CA VAL A 448 -30.37 -17.91 -8.58
C VAL A 448 -30.10 -19.42 -8.55
N ALA A 449 -30.46 -20.14 -9.59
CA ALA A 449 -30.16 -21.58 -9.71
C ALA A 449 -28.64 -21.84 -9.73
N SER A 450 -27.86 -20.97 -10.36
CA SER A 450 -26.40 -21.04 -10.34
C SER A 450 -25.85 -20.73 -8.94
N ILE A 451 -26.34 -19.71 -8.29
CA ILE A 451 -25.99 -19.35 -6.89
C ILE A 451 -26.27 -20.53 -5.96
N LEU A 452 -27.45 -21.13 -6.05
CA LEU A 452 -27.81 -22.30 -5.24
C LEU A 452 -26.89 -23.51 -5.48
N ARG A 453 -26.37 -23.68 -6.67
CA ARG A 453 -25.43 -24.78 -6.97
C ARG A 453 -24.05 -24.56 -6.37
N HIS A 454 -23.56 -23.31 -6.36
CA HIS A 454 -22.18 -22.99 -6.04
C HIS A 454 -21.99 -22.41 -4.63
N SER A 455 -23.04 -21.86 -3.98
CA SER A 455 -22.94 -21.32 -2.62
C SER A 455 -22.56 -22.38 -1.60
N THR A 456 -21.79 -21.98 -0.61
CA THR A 456 -21.38 -22.80 0.54
C THR A 456 -21.85 -22.16 1.84
N SER A 457 -21.51 -22.76 2.96
CA SER A 457 -21.75 -22.14 4.28
C SER A 457 -20.84 -20.94 4.56
N ARG A 458 -19.81 -20.70 3.75
CA ARG A 458 -18.87 -19.58 3.86
C ARG A 458 -19.07 -18.52 2.78
N SER A 459 -20.07 -18.68 1.92
CA SER A 459 -20.38 -17.72 0.86
C SER A 459 -21.27 -16.59 1.37
N LEU A 460 -21.11 -15.40 0.78
CA LEU A 460 -22.05 -14.29 0.87
C LEU A 460 -22.97 -14.34 -0.35
N VAL A 461 -24.27 -14.40 -0.13
CA VAL A 461 -25.30 -14.38 -1.17
C VAL A 461 -26.15 -13.13 -1.06
N LEU A 462 -26.25 -12.39 -2.16
CA LEU A 462 -26.98 -11.13 -2.27
C LEU A 462 -28.07 -11.28 -3.34
N LEU A 463 -29.34 -11.22 -2.95
CA LEU A 463 -30.47 -11.40 -3.85
C LEU A 463 -31.34 -10.14 -3.83
N ASP A 464 -31.46 -9.47 -4.96
CA ASP A 464 -32.31 -8.29 -5.09
C ASP A 464 -33.67 -8.69 -5.64
N GLU A 465 -34.74 -8.14 -5.07
CA GLU A 465 -36.15 -8.34 -5.43
C GLU A 465 -36.55 -9.82 -5.64
N LEU A 466 -36.11 -10.69 -4.73
CA LEU A 466 -36.37 -12.12 -4.84
C LEU A 466 -37.87 -12.43 -4.90
N GLY A 467 -38.28 -13.16 -5.96
CA GLY A 467 -39.66 -13.54 -6.20
C GLY A 467 -40.49 -12.51 -6.98
N SER A 468 -39.87 -11.42 -7.46
CA SER A 468 -40.48 -10.44 -8.36
C SER A 468 -40.48 -10.93 -9.83
N GLY A 469 -41.19 -10.26 -10.72
CA GLY A 469 -41.24 -10.56 -12.15
C GLY A 469 -42.12 -11.74 -12.54
N THR A 470 -42.95 -12.31 -11.60
CA THR A 470 -43.97 -13.33 -11.86
C THR A 470 -45.19 -13.13 -10.96
N ASP A 471 -46.21 -13.97 -11.10
CA ASP A 471 -47.38 -13.93 -10.20
C ASP A 471 -46.93 -14.06 -8.73
N PRO A 472 -47.32 -13.15 -7.84
CA PRO A 472 -46.97 -13.19 -6.41
C PRO A 472 -47.38 -14.52 -5.73
N LEU A 473 -48.39 -15.23 -6.22
CA LEU A 473 -48.81 -16.52 -5.71
C LEU A 473 -47.81 -17.65 -6.03
N GLU A 474 -47.05 -17.52 -7.10
CA GLU A 474 -45.98 -18.45 -7.48
C GLU A 474 -44.60 -17.96 -7.01
N GLY A 475 -44.34 -16.64 -7.12
CA GLY A 475 -43.06 -16.05 -6.78
C GLY A 475 -42.72 -16.16 -5.30
N ALA A 476 -43.70 -15.94 -4.39
CA ALA A 476 -43.44 -15.99 -2.97
C ALA A 476 -43.10 -17.42 -2.46
N PRO A 477 -43.79 -18.50 -2.81
CA PRO A 477 -43.37 -19.87 -2.46
C PRO A 477 -41.99 -20.24 -3.01
N LEU A 478 -41.70 -19.86 -4.26
CA LEU A 478 -40.37 -20.09 -4.87
C LEU A 478 -39.25 -19.37 -4.08
N ALA A 479 -39.49 -18.13 -3.74
CA ALA A 479 -38.54 -17.33 -2.93
C ALA A 479 -38.32 -17.96 -1.53
N GLU A 480 -39.38 -18.41 -0.84
CA GLU A 480 -39.25 -19.15 0.42
C GLU A 480 -38.42 -20.42 0.26
N ALA A 481 -38.62 -21.20 -0.79
CA ALA A 481 -37.89 -22.43 -1.04
C ALA A 481 -36.39 -22.14 -1.30
N VAL A 482 -36.08 -21.05 -2.03
CA VAL A 482 -34.69 -20.58 -2.23
C VAL A 482 -34.05 -20.22 -0.89
N LEU A 483 -34.75 -19.43 -0.06
CA LEU A 483 -34.23 -19.01 1.25
C LEU A 483 -34.09 -20.20 2.20
N ASP A 484 -35.00 -21.16 2.20
CA ASP A 484 -34.89 -22.39 3.00
C ASP A 484 -33.66 -23.21 2.59
N ARG A 485 -33.37 -23.32 1.30
CA ARG A 485 -32.19 -24.01 0.83
C ARG A 485 -30.89 -23.37 1.28
N LEU A 486 -30.80 -22.03 1.24
CA LEU A 486 -29.67 -21.26 1.74
C LEU A 486 -29.57 -21.32 3.28
N TYR A 487 -30.74 -21.33 3.98
CA TYR A 487 -30.83 -21.47 5.42
C TYR A 487 -30.28 -22.83 5.90
N GLU A 488 -30.72 -23.94 5.28
CA GLU A 488 -30.24 -25.28 5.59
C GLU A 488 -28.73 -25.42 5.41
N ARG A 489 -28.20 -24.78 4.35
CA ARG A 489 -26.76 -24.75 4.06
C ARG A 489 -25.98 -23.86 5.04
N GLY A 490 -26.65 -22.94 5.71
CA GLY A 490 -26.05 -21.95 6.60
C GLY A 490 -25.29 -20.86 5.86
N THR A 491 -25.70 -20.53 4.64
CA THR A 491 -25.11 -19.51 3.80
C THR A 491 -25.48 -18.11 4.32
N PHE A 492 -24.51 -17.20 4.38
CA PHE A 492 -24.78 -15.81 4.74
C PHE A 492 -25.55 -15.11 3.61
N THR A 493 -26.79 -14.71 3.86
CA THR A 493 -27.71 -14.25 2.82
C THR A 493 -28.34 -12.92 3.19
N LEU A 494 -28.27 -11.94 2.28
CA LEU A 494 -29.07 -10.74 2.32
C LEU A 494 -30.01 -10.77 1.12
N VAL A 495 -31.28 -10.55 1.37
CA VAL A 495 -32.30 -10.55 0.33
C VAL A 495 -33.17 -9.30 0.47
N THR A 496 -33.48 -8.66 -0.64
CA THR A 496 -34.49 -7.62 -0.69
C THR A 496 -35.76 -8.18 -1.29
N THR A 497 -36.90 -7.71 -0.83
CA THR A 497 -38.21 -8.09 -1.36
C THR A 497 -39.29 -7.06 -1.00
N HIS A 498 -40.33 -7.04 -1.79
CA HIS A 498 -41.59 -6.34 -1.50
C HIS A 498 -42.72 -7.29 -1.09
N LEU A 499 -42.49 -8.62 -1.13
CA LEU A 499 -43.50 -9.64 -0.82
C LEU A 499 -43.73 -9.75 0.69
N GLY A 500 -45.00 -9.52 1.15
CA GLY A 500 -45.36 -9.58 2.55
C GLY A 500 -45.10 -10.93 3.22
N ARG A 501 -45.28 -12.02 2.49
CA ARG A 501 -45.03 -13.38 2.96
C ARG A 501 -43.59 -13.64 3.40
N LEU A 502 -42.60 -13.02 2.75
CA LEU A 502 -41.21 -13.14 3.15
C LEU A 502 -40.88 -12.39 4.45
N LYS A 503 -41.67 -11.37 4.84
CA LYS A 503 -41.58 -10.73 6.17
C LYS A 503 -41.91 -11.75 7.26
N GLU A 504 -42.97 -12.54 7.08
CA GLU A 504 -43.38 -13.58 8.01
C GLU A 504 -42.36 -14.73 8.07
N TYR A 505 -41.80 -15.10 6.91
CA TYR A 505 -40.72 -16.09 6.83
C TYR A 505 -39.58 -15.77 7.81
N ALA A 506 -39.08 -14.52 7.83
CA ALA A 506 -38.01 -14.12 8.70
C ALA A 506 -38.37 -14.20 10.20
N TYR A 507 -39.62 -14.00 10.58
CA TYR A 507 -40.08 -14.21 11.96
C TYR A 507 -40.12 -15.69 12.38
N ARG A 508 -40.46 -16.59 11.44
CA ARG A 508 -40.56 -18.02 11.73
C ARG A 508 -39.22 -18.71 11.85
N ARG A 509 -38.12 -18.10 11.34
CA ARG A 509 -36.76 -18.69 11.29
C ARG A 509 -35.82 -18.07 12.30
N ARG A 510 -35.33 -18.86 13.27
CA ARG A 510 -34.50 -18.39 14.41
C ARG A 510 -33.19 -17.68 13.98
N LYS A 511 -32.63 -18.05 12.81
CA LYS A 511 -31.34 -17.53 12.30
C LYS A 511 -31.56 -16.51 11.16
N CYS A 512 -32.80 -16.11 10.94
CA CYS A 512 -33.18 -15.06 10.01
C CYS A 512 -33.58 -13.80 10.77
N GLU A 513 -33.42 -12.64 10.17
CA GLU A 513 -33.71 -11.34 10.73
C GLU A 513 -34.42 -10.47 9.70
N ASN A 514 -35.44 -9.72 10.13
CA ASN A 514 -36.03 -8.68 9.31
C ASN A 514 -35.20 -7.41 9.39
N ALA A 515 -35.10 -6.69 8.30
CA ALA A 515 -34.64 -5.34 8.25
C ALA A 515 -35.54 -4.47 7.39
N SER A 516 -35.57 -3.19 7.64
CA SER A 516 -36.34 -2.24 6.88
C SER A 516 -35.54 -1.02 6.47
N MET A 517 -35.95 -0.42 5.35
CA MET A 517 -35.47 0.92 4.99
C MET A 517 -36.33 1.96 5.70
N GLU A 518 -35.68 2.83 6.47
CA GLU A 518 -36.36 3.93 7.15
C GLU A 518 -36.88 4.94 6.13
N PHE A 519 -38.12 5.42 6.35
CA PHE A 519 -38.76 6.41 5.52
C PHE A 519 -39.23 7.58 6.39
N ASP A 520 -38.96 8.82 5.97
CA ASP A 520 -39.43 10.02 6.65
C ASP A 520 -40.86 10.36 6.18
N PRO A 521 -41.87 10.12 7.00
CA PRO A 521 -43.27 10.39 6.62
C PRO A 521 -43.57 11.89 6.54
N VAL A 522 -42.71 12.76 7.11
CA VAL A 522 -42.90 14.21 7.09
C VAL A 522 -42.37 14.79 5.78
N LYS A 523 -41.19 14.37 5.36
CA LYS A 523 -40.56 14.81 4.10
C LYS A 523 -41.01 14.03 2.88
N LEU A 524 -41.75 12.92 3.05
CA LEU A 524 -42.14 11.96 2.03
C LEU A 524 -40.89 11.46 1.23
N ALA A 525 -39.79 11.26 1.92
CA ALA A 525 -38.54 10.88 1.32
C ALA A 525 -37.87 9.71 2.09
N PRO A 526 -37.13 8.83 1.39
CA PRO A 526 -36.36 7.80 2.07
C PRO A 526 -35.19 8.44 2.83
N THR A 527 -34.93 7.94 4.04
CA THR A 527 -33.76 8.35 4.82
C THR A 527 -32.50 7.53 4.43
N TYR A 528 -32.67 6.48 3.63
CA TYR A 528 -31.63 5.51 3.24
C TYR A 528 -30.97 4.77 4.41
N ARG A 529 -31.58 4.79 5.59
CA ARG A 529 -31.09 4.04 6.76
C ARG A 529 -31.69 2.66 6.83
N VAL A 530 -30.87 1.69 7.20
CA VAL A 530 -31.30 0.31 7.46
C VAL A 530 -31.60 0.14 8.93
N VAL A 531 -32.80 -0.32 9.26
CA VAL A 531 -33.22 -0.64 10.62
C VAL A 531 -33.35 -2.15 10.72
N VAL A 532 -32.47 -2.80 11.46
CA VAL A 532 -32.46 -4.24 11.66
C VAL A 532 -33.39 -4.63 12.80
N GLY A 533 -34.10 -5.77 12.67
CA GLY A 533 -35.01 -6.29 13.68
C GLY A 533 -36.47 -5.92 13.45
N LEU A 534 -36.76 -4.96 12.57
CA LEU A 534 -38.15 -4.53 12.26
C LEU A 534 -38.46 -4.73 10.77
N PRO A 535 -39.64 -5.23 10.40
CA PRO A 535 -40.11 -5.26 9.03
C PRO A 535 -40.51 -3.89 8.54
N GLY A 536 -40.27 -3.60 7.26
CA GLY A 536 -40.71 -2.35 6.64
C GLY A 536 -42.23 -2.25 6.51
N ARG A 537 -42.76 -1.06 6.75
CA ARG A 537 -44.14 -0.73 6.48
C ARG A 537 -44.35 -0.35 5.03
N SER A 538 -45.48 -0.69 4.49
CA SER A 538 -45.92 -0.17 3.21
C SER A 538 -46.41 1.26 3.41
N ASN A 539 -45.66 2.26 2.96
CA ASN A 539 -46.02 3.67 3.11
C ASN A 539 -46.87 4.19 1.93
N ALA A 540 -47.32 3.31 1.04
CA ALA A 540 -48.05 3.69 -0.17
C ALA A 540 -49.33 4.47 0.13
N LEU A 541 -50.10 4.05 1.13
CA LEU A 541 -51.35 4.74 1.52
C LEU A 541 -51.11 6.11 2.16
N VAL A 542 -50.02 6.23 2.94
CA VAL A 542 -49.60 7.53 3.53
C VAL A 542 -49.12 8.49 2.44
N ILE A 543 -48.41 7.99 1.47
CA ILE A 543 -47.97 8.78 0.31
C ILE A 543 -49.16 9.18 -0.54
N ALA A 544 -50.08 8.26 -0.85
CA ALA A 544 -51.30 8.53 -1.63
C ALA A 544 -52.15 9.61 -0.98
N GLU A 545 -52.40 9.54 0.34
CA GLU A 545 -53.15 10.53 1.09
C GLU A 545 -52.53 11.93 1.00
N ARG A 546 -51.21 12.03 1.13
CA ARG A 546 -50.49 13.31 1.06
C ARG A 546 -50.35 13.92 -0.32
N ILE A 547 -50.32 13.07 -1.38
CA ILE A 547 -50.32 13.56 -2.76
C ILE A 547 -51.70 14.05 -3.19
N GLY A 548 -52.76 13.84 -2.36
CA GLY A 548 -54.08 14.36 -2.60
C GLY A 548 -55.06 13.33 -3.17
N MET A 549 -54.79 12.02 -2.98
CA MET A 549 -55.79 10.99 -3.33
C MET A 549 -57.05 11.18 -2.45
N PRO A 550 -58.27 11.05 -3.01
CA PRO A 550 -59.51 11.16 -2.26
C PRO A 550 -59.56 10.31 -0.99
N ALA A 551 -59.98 10.90 0.12
CA ALA A 551 -59.91 10.26 1.44
C ALA A 551 -60.74 8.97 1.53
N ASP A 552 -61.86 8.89 0.80
CA ASP A 552 -62.73 7.70 0.68
C ASP A 552 -62.01 6.54 0.00
N VAL A 553 -61.19 6.81 -1.04
CA VAL A 553 -60.39 5.80 -1.74
C VAL A 553 -59.28 5.28 -0.82
N VAL A 554 -58.60 6.19 -0.10
CA VAL A 554 -57.56 5.80 0.86
C VAL A 554 -58.14 5.01 2.03
N ALA A 555 -59.33 5.37 2.52
CA ALA A 555 -60.01 4.64 3.58
C ALA A 555 -60.41 3.21 3.16
N SER A 556 -61.00 3.07 1.97
CA SER A 556 -61.34 1.77 1.39
C SER A 556 -60.11 0.89 1.17
N ALA A 557 -59.00 1.48 0.68
CA ALA A 557 -57.75 0.76 0.51
C ALA A 557 -57.12 0.32 1.85
N ARG A 558 -57.31 1.11 2.92
CA ARG A 558 -56.86 0.73 4.29
C ARG A 558 -57.65 -0.44 4.85
N GLU A 559 -58.95 -0.51 4.58
CA GLU A 559 -59.79 -1.66 4.98
C GLU A 559 -59.36 -2.92 4.27
N GLY A 560 -59.17 -2.90 2.96
CA GLY A 560 -58.70 -4.05 2.19
C GLY A 560 -57.30 -4.49 2.57
N SER A 561 -56.43 -3.58 3.03
CA SER A 561 -55.06 -3.94 3.46
C SER A 561 -55.03 -4.60 4.84
N ARG A 562 -56.00 -4.30 5.73
CA ARG A 562 -56.08 -4.92 7.07
C ARG A 562 -56.42 -6.41 7.06
N GLU A 563 -57.05 -6.88 6.02
CA GLU A 563 -57.36 -8.29 5.86
C GLU A 563 -56.16 -9.14 5.40
N GLN A 564 -55.09 -8.49 4.88
CA GLN A 564 -53.91 -9.17 4.34
C GLN A 564 -52.66 -9.12 5.23
N ASP A 565 -52.55 -8.14 6.14
CA ASP A 565 -51.40 -8.01 7.04
C ASP A 565 -51.67 -8.76 8.37
N GLY A 566 -51.12 -9.97 8.54
CA GLY A 566 -51.33 -10.83 9.72
C GLY A 566 -50.66 -10.34 11.02
N VAL A 567 -50.11 -9.11 11.11
CA VAL A 567 -49.45 -8.54 12.29
C VAL A 567 -50.19 -7.26 12.70
N ASP A 568 -50.60 -7.17 13.98
CA ASP A 568 -51.25 -5.98 14.54
C ASP A 568 -50.34 -4.73 14.41
N PRO A 569 -50.79 -3.67 13.69
CA PRO A 569 -50.03 -2.44 13.50
C PRO A 569 -49.56 -1.79 14.82
N GLY A 570 -50.34 -1.95 15.90
CA GLY A 570 -50.05 -1.40 17.22
C GLY A 570 -48.81 -2.04 17.88
N VAL A 571 -48.59 -3.31 17.66
CA VAL A 571 -47.42 -4.04 18.16
C VAL A 571 -46.13 -3.59 17.41
N VAL A 572 -46.22 -3.37 16.11
CA VAL A 572 -45.10 -2.86 15.30
C VAL A 572 -44.73 -1.43 15.74
N ASP A 573 -45.74 -0.55 16.03
CA ASP A 573 -45.52 0.81 16.52
C ASP A 573 -44.83 0.83 17.89
N ALA A 574 -45.22 -0.06 18.78
CA ALA A 574 -44.59 -0.19 20.10
C ALA A 574 -43.12 -0.69 19.99
N MET A 575 -42.88 -1.66 19.12
CA MET A 575 -41.52 -2.15 18.84
C MET A 575 -40.62 -1.08 18.22
N GLU A 576 -41.10 -0.32 17.24
CA GLU A 576 -40.34 0.78 16.62
C GLU A 576 -39.99 1.88 17.67
N ARG A 577 -40.93 2.23 18.55
CA ARG A 577 -40.63 3.20 19.62
C ARG A 577 -39.60 2.69 20.61
N ALA A 578 -39.72 1.44 21.03
CA ALA A 578 -38.76 0.81 21.94
C ALA A 578 -37.38 0.71 21.32
N GLN A 579 -37.29 0.36 20.03
CA GLN A 579 -36.02 0.26 19.33
C GLN A 579 -35.35 1.64 19.12
N LYS A 580 -36.10 2.68 18.73
CA LYS A 580 -35.58 4.05 18.63
C LYS A 580 -35.03 4.56 19.97
N ASP A 581 -35.71 4.22 21.08
CA ASP A 581 -35.21 4.57 22.41
C ASP A 581 -33.93 3.80 22.79
N LEU A 582 -33.85 2.52 22.43
CA LEU A 582 -32.63 1.73 22.64
C LEU A 582 -31.46 2.25 21.81
N GLU A 583 -31.70 2.57 20.54
CA GLU A 583 -30.68 3.17 19.65
C GLU A 583 -30.23 4.53 20.16
N ARG A 584 -31.13 5.37 20.64
CA ARG A 584 -30.76 6.66 21.23
C ARG A 584 -29.85 6.45 22.44
N ARG A 585 -30.24 5.57 23.38
CA ARG A 585 -29.43 5.25 24.56
C ARG A 585 -28.07 4.62 24.19
N ALA A 586 -28.05 3.78 23.18
CA ALA A 586 -26.77 3.18 22.68
C ALA A 586 -25.83 4.25 22.11
N ARG A 587 -26.34 5.21 21.31
CA ARG A 587 -25.57 6.34 20.78
C ARG A 587 -25.07 7.28 21.89
N GLU A 588 -25.89 7.56 22.87
CA GLU A 588 -25.49 8.37 24.03
C GLU A 588 -24.39 7.64 24.83
N ALA A 589 -24.55 6.35 25.06
CA ALA A 589 -23.54 5.53 25.75
C ALA A 589 -22.22 5.48 24.98
N GLU A 590 -22.26 5.31 23.65
CA GLU A 590 -21.07 5.30 22.82
C GLU A 590 -20.38 6.67 22.77
N LYS A 591 -21.16 7.75 22.70
CA LYS A 591 -20.63 9.11 22.81
C LYS A 591 -19.89 9.32 24.14
N HIS A 592 -20.49 8.91 25.25
CA HIS A 592 -19.87 9.00 26.57
C HIS A 592 -18.61 8.12 26.68
N ARG A 593 -18.62 6.94 26.06
CA ARG A 593 -17.44 6.06 25.98
C ARG A 593 -16.30 6.71 25.21
N LEU A 594 -16.57 7.31 24.06
CA LEU A 594 -15.56 8.01 23.26
C LEU A 594 -15.02 9.24 23.99
N GLU A 595 -15.87 10.00 24.67
CA GLU A 595 -15.46 11.12 25.51
C GLU A 595 -14.57 10.66 26.68
N ALA A 596 -14.94 9.57 27.34
CA ALA A 596 -14.13 8.97 28.41
C ALA A 596 -12.76 8.46 27.92
N LEU A 597 -12.71 7.86 26.71
CA LEU A 597 -11.45 7.44 26.08
C LEU A 597 -10.56 8.63 25.76
N ARG A 598 -11.11 9.71 25.21
CA ARG A 598 -10.36 10.96 24.95
C ARG A 598 -9.81 11.55 26.22
N GLN A 599 -10.63 11.67 27.28
CA GLN A 599 -10.19 12.18 28.58
C GLN A 599 -9.07 11.32 29.19
N ARG A 600 -9.14 9.99 29.02
CA ARG A 600 -8.12 9.08 29.49
C ARG A 600 -6.81 9.24 28.71
N GLN A 601 -6.87 9.42 27.39
CA GLN A 601 -5.70 9.68 26.56
C GLN A 601 -5.07 11.04 26.88
N GLU A 602 -5.85 12.09 27.06
CA GLU A 602 -5.35 13.40 27.47
C GLU A 602 -4.76 13.36 28.87
N GLY A 603 -5.38 12.62 29.79
CA GLY A 603 -4.85 12.39 31.14
C GLY A 603 -3.49 11.73 31.11
N SER A 604 -3.35 10.64 30.36
CA SER A 604 -2.07 9.91 30.18
C SER A 604 -0.98 10.78 29.54
N ARG A 605 -1.36 11.60 28.54
CA ARG A 605 -0.43 12.54 27.91
C ARG A 605 0.06 13.61 28.89
N ARG A 606 -0.83 14.20 29.67
CA ARG A 606 -0.47 15.18 30.72
C ARG A 606 0.42 14.58 31.78
N GLU A 607 0.17 13.33 32.17
CA GLU A 607 0.99 12.61 33.13
C GLU A 607 2.40 12.34 32.58
N GLN A 608 2.52 11.94 31.32
CA GLN A 608 3.82 11.79 30.66
C GLN A 608 4.59 13.11 30.52
N GLU A 609 3.89 14.20 30.17
CA GLU A 609 4.50 15.54 30.08
C GLU A 609 4.95 16.02 31.46
N ALA A 610 4.14 15.83 32.51
CA ALA A 610 4.50 16.17 33.88
C ALA A 610 5.71 15.35 34.38
N GLN A 611 5.78 14.07 34.05
CA GLN A 611 6.89 13.19 34.41
C GLN A 611 8.19 13.60 33.70
N LYS A 612 8.12 13.99 32.42
CA LYS A 612 9.27 14.55 31.67
C LYS A 612 9.76 15.84 32.28
N THR A 613 8.84 16.75 32.63
CA THR A 613 9.18 18.05 33.22
C THR A 613 9.82 17.90 34.61
N ARG A 614 9.29 16.95 35.39
CA ARG A 614 9.86 16.63 36.72
C ARG A 614 11.28 16.07 36.60
N GLY A 615 11.50 15.11 35.69
CA GLY A 615 12.85 14.55 35.45
C GLY A 615 13.85 15.60 34.96
N ALA A 616 13.43 16.54 34.09
CA ALA A 616 14.28 17.63 33.66
C ALA A 616 14.65 18.59 34.80
N LEU A 617 13.70 18.88 35.70
CA LEU A 617 13.96 19.74 36.86
C LEU A 617 14.91 19.09 37.86
N GLU A 618 14.71 17.79 38.14
CA GLU A 618 15.60 17.01 39.02
C GLU A 618 17.03 16.96 38.47
N TYR A 619 17.18 16.78 37.16
CA TYR A 619 18.50 16.85 36.49
C TYR A 619 19.17 18.21 36.60
N GLN A 620 18.43 19.33 36.44
CA GLN A 620 18.95 20.67 36.60
C GLN A 620 19.41 20.94 38.04
N LEU A 621 18.64 20.50 39.03
CA LEU A 621 18.98 20.62 40.44
C LEU A 621 20.29 19.88 40.75
N GLU A 622 20.45 18.66 40.29
CA GLU A 622 21.70 17.91 40.48
C GLU A 622 22.92 18.66 39.91
N ARG A 623 22.81 19.21 38.71
CA ARG A 623 23.91 19.98 38.10
C ARG A 623 24.27 21.21 38.88
N ILE A 624 23.29 21.95 39.40
CA ILE A 624 23.54 23.15 40.21
C ILE A 624 24.25 22.77 41.51
N GLU A 625 23.84 21.69 42.16
CA GLU A 625 24.47 21.16 43.37
C GLU A 625 25.92 20.72 43.08
N GLU A 626 26.13 19.98 41.99
CA GLU A 626 27.47 19.53 41.57
C GLU A 626 28.41 20.69 41.27
N GLN A 627 27.94 21.71 40.55
CA GLN A 627 28.74 22.91 40.28
C GLN A 627 29.13 23.64 41.55
N LYS A 628 28.22 23.82 42.52
CA LYS A 628 28.50 24.46 43.80
C LYS A 628 29.55 23.68 44.58
N VAL A 629 29.41 22.36 44.70
CA VAL A 629 30.35 21.49 45.40
C VAL A 629 31.74 21.55 44.73
N THR A 630 31.78 21.40 43.41
CA THR A 630 33.06 21.47 42.65
C THR A 630 33.76 22.79 42.81
N THR A 631 33.03 23.92 42.79
CA THR A 631 33.59 25.26 42.96
C THR A 631 34.18 25.45 44.36
N ILE A 632 33.45 25.05 45.39
CA ILE A 632 33.91 25.13 46.78
C ILE A 632 35.16 24.27 47.00
N VAL A 633 35.13 23.02 46.47
CA VAL A 633 36.28 22.09 46.57
C VAL A 633 37.53 22.68 45.89
N ALA A 634 37.34 23.25 44.67
CA ALA A 634 38.45 23.90 43.96
C ALA A 634 39.03 25.11 44.70
N GLN A 635 38.18 25.91 45.35
CA GLN A 635 38.64 27.04 46.19
C GLN A 635 39.43 26.55 47.40
N ILE A 636 38.91 25.54 48.11
CA ILE A 636 39.60 24.99 49.28
C ILE A 636 40.92 24.36 48.86
N ARG A 637 40.99 23.59 47.78
CA ARG A 637 42.24 23.00 47.28
C ARG A 637 43.28 24.07 46.92
N ARG A 638 42.88 25.13 46.20
CA ARG A 638 43.82 26.27 45.93
C ARG A 638 44.36 26.93 47.20
N SER A 639 43.49 27.10 48.19
CA SER A 639 43.96 27.72 49.49
C SER A 639 44.90 26.78 50.24
N LEU A 640 44.67 25.43 50.15
CA LEU A 640 45.56 24.44 50.77
C LEU A 640 46.92 24.34 50.03
N ASP A 641 46.92 24.44 48.71
CA ASP A 641 48.13 24.42 47.88
C ASP A 641 49.01 25.66 48.19
N GLN A 642 48.39 26.84 48.34
CA GLN A 642 49.09 28.08 48.74
C GLN A 642 49.72 27.96 50.15
N LEU A 643 49.08 27.20 51.07
CA LEU A 643 49.65 26.92 52.39
C LEU A 643 50.77 25.89 52.33
N GLY A 644 50.84 25.03 51.32
CA GLY A 644 51.91 24.06 51.11
C GLY A 644 53.22 24.66 50.60
N GLU A 645 53.18 25.85 49.99
CA GLU A 645 54.37 26.60 49.53
C GLU A 645 55.16 27.32 50.67
N LEU A 646 54.66 27.31 51.89
CA LEU A 646 55.34 27.94 53.05
C LEU A 646 56.41 26.99 53.64
N PRO A 647 57.60 27.44 53.96
CA PRO A 647 58.70 26.64 54.45
C PRO A 647 58.40 26.03 55.85
N GLY A 648 58.46 24.69 55.93
CA GLY A 648 58.27 23.86 57.12
C GLY A 648 57.66 22.50 56.82
N ASP A 649 57.97 21.48 57.65
CA ASP A 649 57.51 20.09 57.49
C ASP A 649 56.01 19.93 57.84
N LYS A 650 55.15 20.34 56.95
CA LYS A 650 53.66 20.29 57.08
C LYS A 650 52.97 19.22 56.26
N GLY A 651 53.75 18.38 55.63
CA GLY A 651 53.19 17.39 54.64
C GLY A 651 52.22 16.38 55.25
N GLU A 652 52.28 16.07 56.54
CA GLU A 652 51.40 15.14 57.20
C GLU A 652 50.05 15.78 57.59
N ALA A 653 50.12 17.04 58.06
CA ALA A 653 48.96 17.83 58.42
C ALA A 653 48.12 18.18 57.18
N LEU A 654 48.77 18.52 56.07
CA LEU A 654 48.09 18.77 54.79
C LEU A 654 47.39 17.49 54.25
N ARG A 655 48.05 16.35 54.34
CA ARG A 655 47.42 15.04 53.96
C ARG A 655 46.22 14.70 54.86
N GLN A 656 46.26 15.06 56.11
CA GLN A 656 45.15 14.86 57.01
C GLN A 656 43.96 15.78 56.68
N VAL A 657 44.23 17.05 56.34
CA VAL A 657 43.19 17.97 55.88
C VAL A 657 42.55 17.54 54.58
N TYR A 658 43.33 17.05 53.58
CA TYR A 658 42.78 16.47 52.34
C TYR A 658 41.89 15.25 52.61
N ARG A 659 42.30 14.35 53.56
CA ARG A 659 41.44 13.22 53.93
C ARG A 659 40.14 13.68 54.57
N THR A 660 40.21 14.66 55.48
CA THR A 660 39.02 15.20 56.14
C THR A 660 38.07 15.88 55.17
N LEU A 661 38.63 16.52 54.12
CA LEU A 661 37.85 17.12 53.04
C LEU A 661 37.17 16.08 52.17
N ASP A 662 37.87 15.00 51.80
CA ASP A 662 37.31 13.91 51.04
C ASP A 662 36.23 13.13 51.86
N ASP A 663 36.42 12.98 53.16
CA ASP A 663 35.42 12.37 54.09
C ASP A 663 34.17 13.29 54.21
N ALA A 664 34.37 14.60 54.32
CA ALA A 664 33.27 15.59 54.37
C ALA A 664 32.46 15.61 53.05
N LEU A 665 33.13 15.46 51.91
CA LEU A 665 32.48 15.37 50.58
C LEU A 665 31.66 14.08 50.42
N ALA A 666 32.16 12.95 50.98
CA ALA A 666 31.45 11.70 50.99
C ALA A 666 30.18 11.72 51.87
N GLY A 667 30.11 12.65 52.84
CA GLY A 667 28.94 12.86 53.72
C GLY A 667 27.88 13.83 53.14
N THR A 668 28.06 14.37 51.94
CA THR A 668 27.09 15.29 51.35
C THR A 668 25.83 14.55 50.85
N ASP A 669 24.67 15.22 50.87
CA ASP A 669 23.40 14.68 50.31
C ASP A 669 23.55 14.23 48.88
N LEU A 670 24.36 14.96 48.09
CA LEU A 670 24.70 14.63 46.71
C LEU A 670 25.39 13.27 46.61
N ALA A 671 26.43 13.04 47.45
CA ALA A 671 27.16 11.79 47.45
C ALA A 671 26.30 10.61 47.99
N GLN A 672 25.45 10.86 48.98
CA GLN A 672 24.53 9.85 49.51
C GLN A 672 23.49 9.40 48.50
N ARG A 673 22.83 10.35 47.79
CA ARG A 673 21.86 10.02 46.76
C ARG A 673 22.48 9.21 45.60
N ARG A 674 23.71 9.55 45.19
CA ARG A 674 24.48 8.79 44.19
C ARG A 674 24.80 7.39 44.66
N LEU A 675 25.18 7.21 45.91
CA LEU A 675 25.43 5.89 46.51
C LEU A 675 24.17 5.04 46.58
N ASP A 676 23.04 5.61 46.97
CA ASP A 676 21.76 4.88 47.08
C ASP A 676 21.28 4.47 45.68
N THR A 677 21.39 5.33 44.70
CA THR A 677 21.09 5.00 43.30
C THR A 677 22.00 3.87 42.80
N ALA A 678 23.30 3.96 43.01
CA ALA A 678 24.25 2.92 42.61
C ALA A 678 23.96 1.55 43.22
N ARG A 679 23.50 1.54 44.50
CA ARG A 679 23.10 0.28 45.20
C ARG A 679 21.83 -0.35 44.63
N SER A 680 20.91 0.46 44.08
CA SER A 680 19.65 -0.01 43.48
C SER A 680 19.82 -0.54 42.06
N LEU A 681 20.90 -0.17 41.35
CA LEU A 681 21.15 -0.58 39.99
C LEU A 681 21.36 -2.11 39.86
N SER A 682 20.94 -2.64 38.71
CA SER A 682 21.12 -4.01 38.26
C SER A 682 21.95 -4.05 36.95
N LYS A 683 22.47 -5.24 36.64
CA LYS A 683 23.15 -5.44 35.35
C LYS A 683 22.17 -5.21 34.20
N GLY A 684 22.55 -4.37 33.23
CA GLY A 684 21.73 -3.98 32.10
C GLY A 684 21.03 -2.63 32.27
N ASP A 685 21.01 -2.06 33.47
CA ASP A 685 20.41 -0.76 33.69
C ASP A 685 21.22 0.36 33.02
N ALA A 686 20.54 1.42 32.60
CA ALA A 686 21.16 2.61 32.05
C ALA A 686 21.54 3.58 33.18
N VAL A 687 22.75 4.11 33.16
CA VAL A 687 23.23 5.11 34.13
C VAL A 687 23.91 6.25 33.39
N PHE A 688 23.63 7.49 33.83
CA PHE A 688 24.34 8.66 33.31
C PHE A 688 25.59 8.93 34.14
N ILE A 689 26.72 9.14 33.47
CA ILE A 689 28.00 9.43 34.11
C ILE A 689 28.40 10.87 33.74
N PRO A 690 28.27 11.82 34.67
CA PRO A 690 28.50 13.25 34.40
C PRO A 690 29.90 13.53 33.86
N ARG A 691 30.92 12.85 34.38
CA ARG A 691 32.33 13.01 33.95
C ARG A 691 32.55 12.71 32.47
N PHE A 692 31.78 11.79 31.88
CA PHE A 692 31.89 11.42 30.46
C PHE A 692 30.71 11.95 29.66
N GLN A 693 29.72 12.57 30.30
CA GLN A 693 28.52 13.14 29.69
C GLN A 693 27.75 12.16 28.82
N GLN A 694 27.77 10.89 29.21
CA GLN A 694 27.18 9.79 28.43
C GLN A 694 26.32 8.88 29.32
N VAL A 695 25.19 8.41 28.73
CA VAL A 695 24.39 7.32 29.31
C VAL A 695 25.04 6.01 28.92
N CYS A 696 25.36 5.18 29.91
CA CYS A 696 26.07 3.92 29.74
C CYS A 696 25.30 2.76 30.33
N GLU A 697 25.45 1.58 29.74
CA GLU A 697 24.88 0.33 30.28
C GLU A 697 25.79 -0.28 31.35
N VAL A 698 25.21 -0.66 32.48
CA VAL A 698 25.94 -1.31 33.59
C VAL A 698 26.21 -2.78 33.25
N ARG A 699 27.49 -3.17 33.18
CA ARG A 699 27.91 -4.55 32.91
C ARG A 699 28.15 -5.37 34.15
N LYS A 700 28.72 -4.75 35.19
CA LYS A 700 29.06 -5.41 36.47
C LYS A 700 29.04 -4.41 37.62
N ILE A 701 28.54 -4.83 38.78
CA ILE A 701 28.49 -4.02 39.97
C ILE A 701 29.28 -4.73 41.09
N ASN A 702 30.18 -3.99 41.69
CA ASN A 702 30.90 -4.44 42.88
C ASN A 702 30.49 -3.58 44.09
N LYS A 703 29.53 -4.08 44.87
CA LYS A 703 28.96 -3.36 46.04
C LYS A 703 29.95 -3.19 47.15
N GLU A 704 30.89 -4.14 47.35
CA GLU A 704 31.92 -4.05 48.42
C GLU A 704 32.96 -2.93 48.13
N LYS A 705 33.39 -2.81 46.86
CA LYS A 705 34.33 -1.81 46.43
C LYS A 705 33.67 -0.51 46.01
N GLN A 706 32.34 -0.39 46.04
CA GLN A 706 31.55 0.77 45.61
C GLN A 706 31.91 1.21 44.17
N ARG A 707 32.05 0.24 43.24
CA ARG A 707 32.42 0.50 41.84
C ARG A 707 31.51 -0.29 40.91
N LEU A 708 31.32 0.28 39.71
CA LEU A 708 30.59 -0.38 38.61
C LEU A 708 31.40 -0.34 37.33
N VAL A 709 31.25 -1.36 36.51
CA VAL A 709 31.85 -1.44 35.20
C VAL A 709 30.78 -1.09 34.14
N VAL A 710 31.04 -0.07 33.35
CA VAL A 710 30.19 0.41 32.26
C VAL A 710 30.93 0.34 30.94
N ILE A 711 30.20 0.37 29.82
CA ILE A 711 30.80 0.47 28.49
C ILE A 711 30.76 1.92 28.03
N ILE A 712 31.91 2.50 27.82
CA ILE A 712 32.08 3.85 27.26
C ILE A 712 32.82 3.71 25.93
N ASN A 713 32.20 4.13 24.83
CA ASN A 713 32.76 4.02 23.48
C ASN A 713 33.34 2.64 23.14
N GLY A 714 32.66 1.57 23.60
CA GLY A 714 33.09 0.19 23.35
C GLY A 714 34.14 -0.36 24.33
N VAL A 715 34.65 0.46 25.28
CA VAL A 715 35.66 0.07 26.28
C VAL A 715 35.02 -0.09 27.66
N ALA A 716 35.32 -1.23 28.31
CA ALA A 716 34.87 -1.50 29.68
C ALA A 716 35.64 -0.59 30.66
N THR A 717 34.97 0.37 31.27
CA THR A 717 35.53 1.36 32.19
C THR A 717 35.00 1.14 33.60
N ASP A 718 35.90 1.20 34.60
CA ASP A 718 35.57 1.04 36.02
C ASP A 718 35.31 2.42 36.63
N VAL A 719 34.08 2.65 37.13
CA VAL A 719 33.57 3.95 37.61
C VAL A 719 33.16 3.84 39.08
N SER A 720 33.45 4.87 39.91
CA SER A 720 33.01 4.93 41.30
C SER A 720 31.51 5.19 41.41
N PHE A 721 30.87 4.70 42.46
CA PHE A 721 29.49 5.04 42.81
C PHE A 721 29.28 6.56 43.01
N ALA A 722 30.28 7.29 43.38
CA ALA A 722 30.23 8.75 43.53
C ALA A 722 30.18 9.50 42.20
N ASP A 723 30.61 8.87 41.09
CA ASP A 723 30.71 9.50 39.77
C ASP A 723 29.49 9.28 38.89
N ILE A 724 28.41 8.67 39.38
CA ILE A 724 27.18 8.46 38.66
C ILE A 724 26.11 9.49 39.02
N SER A 725 25.19 9.76 38.09
CA SER A 725 24.00 10.58 38.37
C SER A 725 22.84 9.69 38.81
N TRP A 726 21.98 10.19 39.69
CA TRP A 726 20.73 9.54 40.07
C TRP A 726 19.59 9.80 39.07
N VAL A 727 19.82 10.70 38.10
CA VAL A 727 18.84 11.05 37.06
C VAL A 727 19.44 10.83 35.68
N LEU A 728 18.64 10.30 34.76
CA LEU A 728 19.00 10.21 33.33
C LEU A 728 18.67 11.55 32.65
N PRO A 729 19.55 12.08 31.77
CA PRO A 729 19.24 13.28 31.01
C PRO A 729 18.01 13.07 30.13
N PRO A 730 17.11 14.05 29.96
CA PRO A 730 15.94 13.94 29.14
C PRO A 730 16.31 13.68 27.66
N PRO A 731 15.52 12.91 26.91
CA PRO A 731 15.77 12.61 25.49
C PRO A 731 15.88 13.91 24.67
N GLY A 732 16.93 14.06 23.89
CA GLY A 732 17.17 15.23 23.05
C GLY A 732 18.00 16.34 23.70
N PHE A 733 18.54 16.12 24.90
CA PHE A 733 19.43 17.05 25.54
C PHE A 733 20.83 17.00 24.89
N GLN A 734 21.10 17.86 23.91
CA GLN A 734 22.43 18.09 23.39
C GLN A 734 23.19 19.01 24.39
N VAL A 735 24.27 18.49 24.94
CA VAL A 735 25.17 19.29 25.79
C VAL A 735 25.94 20.23 24.90
N TRP A 736 25.54 21.52 24.89
CA TRP A 736 26.36 22.55 24.29
C TRP A 736 27.60 22.75 25.19
N TRP A 737 28.78 22.45 24.67
CA TRP A 737 30.03 22.84 25.23
C TRP A 737 30.20 24.34 25.00
N ASP A 738 30.01 25.15 26.04
CA ASP A 738 30.69 26.44 26.07
C ASP A 738 32.16 26.16 26.43
N CYS A 739 32.98 26.16 25.42
CA CYS A 739 34.41 26.35 25.58
C CYS A 739 34.63 27.78 26.08
N THR A 740 34.60 27.98 27.37
CA THR A 740 35.32 29.12 27.97
C THR A 740 36.65 28.59 28.43
N GLU A 741 37.63 29.03 27.66
CA GLU A 741 39.07 28.95 27.94
C GLU A 741 39.42 29.42 29.36
N GLY A 742 40.35 28.71 29.95
CA GLY A 742 41.29 29.31 30.86
C GLY A 742 40.85 29.48 32.32
N LEU A 743 41.17 28.48 33.13
CA LEU A 743 41.93 28.70 34.39
C LEU A 743 42.34 27.33 34.96
#